data_0bbdb4f380c3c54233e514c7c898accc
#
_entry.id   0bbdb4f380c3c54233e514c7c898accc
#
_cell.length_a   1.000
_cell.length_b   1.000
_cell.length_c   1.000
_cell.angle_alpha   90.00
_cell.angle_beta   90.00
_cell.angle_gamma   90.00
#
_symmetry.space_group_name_H-M   'P 1'
#
loop_
_entity.id
_entity.type
_entity.pdbx_description
1 polymer ?
#
loop_
_entity_poly.entity_id
_entity_poly.type
_entity_poly.pdbx_seq_one_letter_code
_entity_poly.pdbx_strand_id
1 'polypeptide(L)'
;MDTSSVHALLSLPVLLQLVAAGGSPRPGALLRGCPPRCQCEPDGRMLLRVDCSDLGLSELPSNLSVFTSYLDLSMNNISQLPSSPLHGLRFLEELRLAGNALTHVPKGAFAGLYSLKVLMLQNNHLRQVPTEALQNLRSLQSLRLDANHISYVPASCFSGLHSLRHLWLDDNALTEIPVQAFRSLSALQAMTLALNKIHHIPDYAFGNLSSLVVLHLHNNRIHSLGKRCFHGLHSLETLDLNYNNLDEFPTAIRTLSNLKELGFHSNHIKSIPEKAFAGNPSLITIHFYDNPIQLVGRATFQHLPELRTLTLNGASQITEFPDLTGTASLESLTLTGAQICSLPHTVCDQLPNLQMLDLSYNLLEDLPSFSVCQKLQKIDLRHNEIHEVKGDTFQQLLSLRSLNLAWNKIAVIHPNAFSTLPSLRKLDLSSNRLSSFPVTGLHGLTHLKLTGNHALQSLISSENLPELKVIEMPYAYQCCAFGVCENVYKISNQWNKGDNSTTDDLHKKDAGMFQVQDERDLEDLLLDFEEDLKALHSVQCSPSPGPFKLCECLFGSWLIRIGVWTIAVLALTCNALVTSTVFRAPLYISPIKLLIGLIAAVNMLMGVSSAVLAGVDAVTFGSFARHGAWWEQGVGCQVVGFLSIFASESSVFLLTLAALERGFSVKYSTKFETKTPFSSLKAVILLCAVLALTIATVPLLGGSEYSASPLCLPLPFGEPSTTGYMVALVLLNSLCFLVMTIAYTKLYCSLERGDLENIWDCSMVKHIALLLFTNCILYCPVAFLSFSSLLNLTFISPEVIKFILLVIGPLPACLNPLLYILFNPHFKEDLGSLGKQAHFWTRSTHPSLMSINSDDVEKQSCDSTQALVTFTSASIAYDLPSNSSSPSAYPVTESCHLSSVAFVPCL
;
A
#
# COMPACT_ATOMS: atom_id res chain seq x y z
N MET A 1 32.84 22.86 59.58
CA MET A 1 33.32 24.25 59.56
C MET A 1 33.70 24.58 58.15
N ASP A 2 32.86 25.34 57.58
CA ASP A 2 32.70 25.57 56.17
C ASP A 2 33.75 26.43 55.51
N THR A 3 34.34 25.93 54.43
CA THR A 3 35.27 26.70 53.57
C THR A 3 34.51 27.39 52.40
N SER A 4 33.19 27.44 52.45
CA SER A 4 32.35 28.05 51.41
C SER A 4 32.17 29.57 51.54
N SER A 5 32.65 30.19 52.66
CA SER A 5 32.45 31.60 52.87
C SER A 5 33.59 32.50 52.36
N VAL A 6 34.72 31.97 51.88
CA VAL A 6 35.91 32.78 51.48
C VAL A 6 35.85 33.16 49.98
N HIS A 7 35.14 32.42 49.14
CA HIS A 7 35.03 32.76 47.70
C HIS A 7 33.98 33.83 47.40
N ALA A 8 33.03 34.07 48.31
CA ALA A 8 32.01 35.11 48.10
C ALA A 8 32.52 36.50 48.41
N LEU A 9 33.70 36.63 49.13
CA LEU A 9 34.30 37.92 49.53
C LEU A 9 35.23 38.52 48.47
N LEU A 10 35.66 37.77 47.46
CA LEU A 10 36.55 38.29 46.40
C LEU A 10 35.77 38.85 45.15
N SER A 11 34.45 38.67 45.06
CA SER A 11 33.63 39.33 44.06
C SER A 11 33.00 40.67 44.53
N LEU A 12 33.04 40.94 45.81
CA LEU A 12 32.47 42.16 46.38
C LEU A 12 33.13 43.50 45.95
N PRO A 13 34.47 43.59 45.71
CA PRO A 13 35.07 44.88 45.35
C PRO A 13 34.67 45.41 43.96
N VAL A 14 34.26 44.57 43.01
CA VAL A 14 33.84 45.01 41.70
C VAL A 14 32.39 45.53 41.75
N LEU A 15 31.54 44.92 42.55
CA LEU A 15 30.15 45.38 42.77
C LEU A 15 30.14 46.66 43.63
N LEU A 16 31.07 46.83 44.64
CA LEU A 16 31.19 48.03 45.45
C LEU A 16 31.75 49.22 44.63
N GLN A 17 32.58 49.02 43.63
CA GLN A 17 33.00 50.11 42.74
C GLN A 17 31.91 50.62 41.81
N LEU A 18 30.93 49.78 41.46
CA LEU A 18 29.76 50.15 40.68
C LEU A 18 28.66 50.85 41.52
N VAL A 19 28.53 50.50 42.81
CA VAL A 19 27.58 51.12 43.74
C VAL A 19 28.10 52.49 44.26
N ALA A 20 29.42 52.70 44.33
CA ALA A 20 30.03 53.99 44.71
C ALA A 20 29.91 55.05 43.58
N ALA A 21 29.58 54.64 42.35
CA ALA A 21 29.37 55.54 41.21
C ALA A 21 27.92 56.04 41.00
N GLY A 22 27.02 55.84 41.95
CA GLY A 22 25.71 56.51 42.05
C GLY A 22 24.80 56.36 40.83
N GLY A 23 24.85 55.26 40.08
CA GLY A 23 23.95 55.03 38.99
C GLY A 23 23.64 53.55 38.82
N SER A 24 22.41 53.13 38.99
CA SER A 24 21.98 51.84 38.50
C SER A 24 22.28 51.78 36.98
N PRO A 25 22.99 50.74 36.51
CA PRO A 25 23.32 50.66 35.08
C PRO A 25 22.00 50.61 34.29
N ARG A 26 21.75 51.62 33.49
CA ARG A 26 20.60 51.66 32.59
C ARG A 26 20.72 50.47 31.67
N PRO A 27 19.61 49.79 31.29
CA PRO A 27 19.61 48.64 30.40
C PRO A 27 20.37 48.87 29.07
N GLY A 28 20.51 50.08 28.60
CA GLY A 28 21.27 50.50 27.43
C GLY A 28 22.81 50.44 27.58
N ALA A 29 23.38 50.30 28.83
CA ALA A 29 24.82 50.17 29.00
C ALA A 29 25.32 48.73 28.87
N LEU A 30 24.47 47.75 29.16
CA LEU A 30 24.73 46.31 28.95
C LEU A 30 24.72 45.96 27.42
N LEU A 31 23.85 46.58 26.63
CA LEU A 31 23.74 46.33 25.21
C LEU A 31 24.88 46.98 24.36
N ARG A 32 25.70 47.90 24.90
CA ARG A 32 26.89 48.46 24.20
C ARG A 32 27.98 47.40 23.94
N GLY A 33 27.92 46.19 24.52
CA GLY A 33 28.84 45.08 24.28
C GLY A 33 28.24 43.97 23.42
N CYS A 34 27.19 44.25 22.66
CA CYS A 34 26.61 43.25 21.71
C CYS A 34 27.40 43.26 20.40
N PRO A 35 27.92 42.09 19.97
CA PRO A 35 28.61 42.01 18.68
C PRO A 35 27.66 42.29 17.49
N PRO A 36 28.16 42.87 16.42
CA PRO A 36 27.34 43.12 15.24
C PRO A 36 26.79 41.80 14.67
N ARG A 37 25.53 41.83 14.24
CA ARG A 37 24.75 40.70 13.72
C ARG A 37 24.24 39.70 14.79
N CYS A 38 24.75 39.74 16.03
CA CYS A 38 24.25 38.87 17.11
C CYS A 38 23.01 39.47 17.80
N GLN A 39 22.19 38.64 18.38
CA GLN A 39 21.06 39.02 19.21
C GLN A 39 21.51 39.01 20.68
N CYS A 40 21.16 40.04 21.41
CA CYS A 40 21.59 40.17 22.82
C CYS A 40 20.41 40.51 23.72
N GLU A 41 20.22 39.69 24.75
CA GLU A 41 19.16 39.87 25.74
C GLU A 41 19.69 39.90 27.15
N PRO A 42 19.23 40.77 28.05
CA PRO A 42 19.59 40.75 29.43
C PRO A 42 18.98 39.52 30.12
N ASP A 43 19.77 38.77 30.91
CA ASP A 43 19.28 37.72 31.77
C ASP A 43 18.78 38.31 33.10
N GLY A 44 17.78 38.05 33.71
CA GLY A 44 17.25 38.68 34.92
C GLY A 44 18.24 38.94 36.09
N ARG A 45 19.54 38.62 35.91
CA ARG A 45 20.66 38.80 36.89
C ARG A 45 21.62 39.92 36.50
N MET A 46 21.24 40.79 35.58
CA MET A 46 22.10 41.84 35.00
C MET A 46 23.29 41.30 34.17
N LEU A 47 23.23 40.09 33.71
CA LEU A 47 24.13 39.50 32.74
C LEU A 47 23.54 39.46 31.34
N LEU A 48 24.34 39.19 30.32
CA LEU A 48 23.93 39.23 28.92
C LEU A 48 23.91 37.84 28.34
N ARG A 49 22.82 37.51 27.68
CA ARG A 49 22.74 36.37 26.75
C ARG A 49 23.06 36.89 25.37
N VAL A 50 24.03 36.28 24.70
CA VAL A 50 24.48 36.62 23.36
C VAL A 50 24.26 35.45 22.44
N ASP A 51 23.40 35.60 21.45
CA ASP A 51 23.12 34.60 20.43
C ASP A 51 23.69 35.08 19.08
N CYS A 52 24.65 34.34 18.59
CA CYS A 52 25.30 34.54 17.29
C CYS A 52 25.20 33.27 16.44
N SER A 53 24.16 32.45 16.64
CA SER A 53 23.96 31.21 15.91
C SER A 53 23.55 31.46 14.46
N ASP A 54 23.94 30.58 13.55
CA ASP A 54 23.57 30.55 12.13
C ASP A 54 23.82 31.88 11.37
N LEU A 55 24.93 32.54 11.66
CA LEU A 55 25.30 33.81 11.02
C LEU A 55 26.39 33.67 9.93
N GLY A 56 26.86 32.44 9.69
CA GLY A 56 27.95 32.15 8.74
C GLY A 56 29.28 32.70 9.18
N LEU A 57 29.52 32.81 10.49
CA LEU A 57 30.77 33.33 11.07
C LEU A 57 31.91 32.33 10.82
N SER A 58 33.06 32.85 10.33
CA SER A 58 34.31 32.07 10.21
C SER A 58 35.21 32.23 11.39
N GLU A 59 35.03 33.30 12.17
CA GLU A 59 35.84 33.65 13.36
C GLU A 59 34.94 34.08 14.52
N LEU A 60 35.51 34.10 15.72
CA LEU A 60 34.79 34.57 16.92
C LEU A 60 34.46 36.07 16.81
N PRO A 61 33.27 36.51 17.24
CA PRO A 61 32.92 37.90 17.22
C PRO A 61 33.79 38.71 18.14
N SER A 62 34.28 39.87 17.70
CA SER A 62 34.97 40.85 18.51
C SER A 62 34.00 41.61 19.41
N ASN A 63 34.50 42.19 20.49
CA ASN A 63 33.72 43.06 21.40
C ASN A 63 32.63 42.38 22.23
N LEU A 64 32.88 41.12 22.66
CA LEU A 64 31.98 40.45 23.61
C LEU A 64 32.02 41.17 24.98
N SER A 65 30.85 41.41 25.57
CA SER A 65 30.72 41.99 26.90
C SER A 65 31.31 41.08 27.98
N VAL A 66 32.07 41.60 28.92
CA VAL A 66 32.54 40.83 30.07
C VAL A 66 31.44 40.29 30.96
N PHE A 67 30.22 40.85 30.85
CA PHE A 67 29.00 40.40 31.57
C PHE A 67 28.23 39.31 30.82
N THR A 68 28.78 38.74 29.74
CA THR A 68 28.14 37.64 29.03
C THR A 68 28.07 36.39 29.90
N SER A 69 26.86 35.88 30.16
CA SER A 69 26.58 34.62 30.86
C SER A 69 26.32 33.45 29.93
N TYR A 70 25.82 33.72 28.72
CA TYR A 70 25.47 32.75 27.68
C TYR A 70 25.99 33.24 26.33
N LEU A 71 26.70 32.37 25.63
CA LEU A 71 27.19 32.66 24.29
C LEU A 71 26.90 31.48 23.35
N ASP A 72 26.07 31.74 22.36
CA ASP A 72 25.79 30.76 21.32
C ASP A 72 26.48 31.16 20.01
N LEU A 73 27.32 30.28 19.52
CA LEU A 73 28.06 30.38 18.26
C LEU A 73 27.76 29.15 17.37
N SER A 74 26.70 28.43 17.67
CA SER A 74 26.35 27.21 16.95
C SER A 74 26.00 27.46 15.48
N MET A 75 26.12 26.42 14.63
CA MET A 75 25.75 26.46 13.22
C MET A 75 26.46 27.55 12.42
N ASN A 76 27.75 27.76 12.69
CA ASN A 76 28.62 28.68 11.97
C ASN A 76 29.74 27.93 11.21
N ASN A 77 30.66 28.62 10.61
CA ASN A 77 31.78 28.03 9.87
C ASN A 77 33.13 28.26 10.57
N ILE A 78 33.15 28.24 11.91
CA ILE A 78 34.36 28.50 12.71
C ILE A 78 35.24 27.23 12.63
N SER A 79 36.44 27.40 12.03
CA SER A 79 37.38 26.29 11.85
C SER A 79 38.50 26.28 12.89
N GLN A 80 38.80 27.44 13.51
CA GLN A 80 39.87 27.58 14.50
C GLN A 80 39.44 28.51 15.61
N LEU A 81 39.92 28.22 16.86
CA LEU A 81 39.76 29.10 17.99
C LEU A 81 41.14 29.72 18.29
N PRO A 82 41.28 31.03 18.59
CA PRO A 82 42.50 31.64 19.05
C PRO A 82 42.93 31.12 20.45
N SER A 83 44.15 31.38 20.89
CA SER A 83 44.69 30.83 22.12
C SER A 83 44.13 31.45 23.41
N SER A 84 43.42 32.56 23.38
CA SER A 84 42.80 33.18 24.58
C SER A 84 41.70 34.18 24.23
N PRO A 85 40.77 33.85 23.37
CA PRO A 85 39.80 34.80 22.85
C PRO A 85 38.71 35.15 23.85
N LEU A 86 38.45 34.26 24.81
CA LEU A 86 37.34 34.36 25.75
C LEU A 86 37.81 34.68 27.17
N HIS A 87 39.07 35.04 27.35
CA HIS A 87 39.70 35.21 28.71
C HIS A 87 38.99 36.23 29.65
N GLY A 88 38.29 37.20 29.09
CA GLY A 88 37.56 38.22 29.84
C GLY A 88 36.17 37.79 30.32
N LEU A 89 35.64 36.67 29.84
CA LEU A 89 34.24 36.25 30.07
C LEU A 89 34.09 35.43 31.36
N ARG A 90 34.43 36.04 32.53
CA ARG A 90 34.43 35.35 33.82
C ARG A 90 33.04 34.89 34.30
N PHE A 91 31.98 35.48 33.80
CA PHE A 91 30.58 35.15 34.13
C PHE A 91 29.93 34.18 33.14
N LEU A 92 30.67 33.73 32.11
CA LEU A 92 30.13 32.81 31.12
C LEU A 92 29.82 31.45 31.78
N GLU A 93 28.55 31.11 31.80
CA GLU A 93 28.04 29.85 32.33
C GLU A 93 27.81 28.79 31.21
N GLU A 94 27.45 29.25 30.01
CA GLU A 94 27.16 28.37 28.88
C GLU A 94 27.82 28.89 27.61
N LEU A 95 28.60 28.02 26.95
CA LEU A 95 29.23 28.24 25.66
C LEU A 95 28.83 27.17 24.67
N ARG A 96 28.22 27.57 23.55
CA ARG A 96 27.80 26.72 22.48
C ARG A 96 28.63 26.97 21.22
N LEU A 97 29.31 25.94 20.75
CA LEU A 97 30.12 25.90 19.52
C LEU A 97 29.71 24.72 18.65
N ALA A 98 28.48 24.25 18.80
CA ALA A 98 27.95 23.10 18.06
C ALA A 98 27.79 23.40 16.56
N GLY A 99 27.96 22.40 15.70
CA GLY A 99 27.72 22.57 14.27
C GLY A 99 28.69 23.55 13.59
N ASN A 100 29.97 23.49 13.96
CA ASN A 100 31.04 24.27 13.36
C ASN A 100 32.05 23.36 12.61
N ALA A 101 33.15 23.92 12.13
CA ALA A 101 34.22 23.21 11.43
C ALA A 101 35.47 23.00 12.26
N LEU A 102 35.37 22.95 13.60
CA LEU A 102 36.52 22.83 14.50
C LEU A 102 37.19 21.47 14.34
N THR A 103 38.47 21.48 13.92
CA THR A 103 39.33 20.28 13.87
C THR A 103 40.13 20.06 15.12
N HIS A 104 40.42 21.13 15.84
CA HIS A 104 41.20 21.11 17.05
C HIS A 104 40.89 22.33 17.91
N VAL A 105 41.04 22.24 19.25
CA VAL A 105 40.90 23.33 20.22
C VAL A 105 42.26 23.57 20.88
N PRO A 106 42.88 24.77 20.71
CA PRO A 106 44.20 25.02 21.21
C PRO A 106 44.24 25.14 22.74
N LYS A 107 45.41 24.95 23.31
CA LYS A 107 45.67 25.21 24.73
C LYS A 107 45.28 26.64 25.10
N GLY A 108 44.49 26.79 26.14
CA GLY A 108 44.05 28.10 26.63
C GLY A 108 42.85 28.68 25.94
N ALA A 109 42.24 28.02 24.92
CA ALA A 109 41.03 28.52 24.24
C ALA A 109 39.90 28.87 25.23
N PHE A 110 39.78 28.12 26.29
CA PHE A 110 38.78 28.32 27.35
C PHE A 110 39.41 28.89 28.66
N ALA A 111 40.60 29.45 28.58
CA ALA A 111 41.26 30.04 29.76
C ALA A 111 40.42 31.23 30.31
N GLY A 112 40.27 31.28 31.62
CA GLY A 112 39.49 32.33 32.27
C GLY A 112 38.00 32.08 32.43
N LEU A 113 37.48 31.02 31.87
CA LEU A 113 36.05 30.64 31.96
C LEU A 113 35.73 29.85 33.23
N TYR A 114 36.01 30.42 34.39
CA TYR A 114 35.89 29.73 35.70
C TYR A 114 34.46 29.40 36.09
N SER A 115 33.48 30.15 35.56
CA SER A 115 32.05 29.94 35.83
C SER A 115 31.37 28.99 34.86
N LEU A 116 32.09 28.48 33.83
CA LEU A 116 31.49 27.70 32.78
C LEU A 116 30.94 26.38 33.30
N LYS A 117 29.63 26.19 33.11
CA LYS A 117 28.86 25.00 33.51
C LYS A 117 28.53 24.09 32.32
N VAL A 118 28.28 24.67 31.15
CA VAL A 118 27.87 23.93 29.93
C VAL A 118 28.82 24.31 28.78
N LEU A 119 29.43 23.30 28.17
CA LEU A 119 30.24 23.44 26.97
C LEU A 119 29.73 22.48 25.89
N MET A 120 29.30 23.04 24.76
CA MET A 120 28.76 22.28 23.62
C MET A 120 29.71 22.36 22.43
N LEU A 121 30.30 21.23 22.05
CA LEU A 121 31.27 21.06 20.95
C LEU A 121 30.81 19.97 19.97
N GLN A 122 29.54 19.55 20.04
CA GLN A 122 29.01 18.52 19.18
C GLN A 122 28.90 18.98 17.70
N ASN A 123 28.81 18.02 16.77
CA ASN A 123 28.77 18.28 15.34
C ASN A 123 29.96 19.15 14.85
N ASN A 124 31.18 18.73 15.18
CA ASN A 124 32.41 19.32 14.70
C ASN A 124 33.36 18.25 14.06
N HIS A 125 34.59 18.56 13.82
CA HIS A 125 35.57 17.65 13.23
C HIS A 125 36.73 17.27 14.16
N LEU A 126 36.47 17.27 15.47
CA LEU A 126 37.46 16.92 16.47
C LEU A 126 37.89 15.45 16.39
N ARG A 127 39.17 15.16 16.34
CA ARG A 127 39.75 13.80 16.32
C ARG A 127 40.15 13.25 17.67
N GLN A 128 40.30 14.12 18.65
CA GLN A 128 40.63 13.78 20.03
C GLN A 128 40.02 14.80 21.01
N VAL A 129 39.85 14.41 22.25
CA VAL A 129 39.35 15.29 23.31
C VAL A 129 40.39 16.39 23.57
N PRO A 130 40.02 17.69 23.63
CA PRO A 130 40.96 18.81 23.79
C PRO A 130 41.43 18.94 25.25
N THR A 131 42.32 18.06 25.66
CA THR A 131 42.78 17.87 27.05
C THR A 131 43.26 19.17 27.69
N GLU A 132 44.16 19.89 27.02
CA GLU A 132 44.81 21.09 27.61
C GLU A 132 43.83 22.28 27.70
N ALA A 133 42.83 22.35 26.88
CA ALA A 133 41.79 23.37 26.93
C ALA A 133 40.77 23.14 28.05
N LEU A 134 40.52 21.88 28.43
CA LEU A 134 39.54 21.51 29.44
C LEU A 134 40.05 21.54 30.88
N GLN A 135 41.40 21.49 31.13
CA GLN A 135 42.00 21.29 32.44
C GLN A 135 41.56 22.27 33.53
N ASN A 136 41.20 23.50 33.14
CA ASN A 136 40.87 24.56 34.12
C ASN A 136 39.37 24.79 34.31
N LEU A 137 38.50 24.00 33.64
CA LEU A 137 37.05 24.17 33.70
C LEU A 137 36.43 23.44 34.91
N ARG A 138 36.84 23.82 36.12
CA ARG A 138 36.47 23.13 37.38
C ARG A 138 34.96 23.15 37.66
N SER A 139 34.26 24.16 37.18
CA SER A 139 32.80 24.33 37.37
C SER A 139 31.96 23.60 36.31
N LEU A 140 32.59 22.98 35.29
CA LEU A 140 31.90 22.35 34.17
C LEU A 140 31.06 21.18 34.67
N GLN A 141 29.77 21.21 34.33
CA GLN A 141 28.78 20.21 34.70
C GLN A 141 28.33 19.39 33.50
N SER A 142 28.33 20.00 32.30
CA SER A 142 27.86 19.37 31.07
C SER A 142 28.85 19.59 29.93
N LEU A 143 29.30 18.52 29.31
CA LEU A 143 30.23 18.53 28.18
C LEU A 143 29.67 17.69 27.04
N ARG A 144 29.43 18.33 25.89
CA ARG A 144 28.98 17.67 24.68
C ARG A 144 30.10 17.61 23.65
N LEU A 145 30.48 16.39 23.29
CA LEU A 145 31.50 16.06 22.29
C LEU A 145 30.94 15.05 21.25
N ASP A 146 29.65 14.83 21.26
CA ASP A 146 28.95 13.93 20.37
C ASP A 146 29.05 14.39 18.90
N ALA A 147 28.87 13.47 17.96
CA ALA A 147 28.93 13.73 16.52
C ALA A 147 30.25 14.45 16.13
N ASN A 148 31.36 13.83 16.44
CA ASN A 148 32.71 14.25 16.07
C ASN A 148 33.47 13.06 15.44
N HIS A 149 34.79 13.18 15.29
CA HIS A 149 35.64 12.11 14.78
C HIS A 149 36.62 11.58 15.82
N ILE A 150 36.25 11.64 17.11
CA ILE A 150 37.11 11.31 18.24
C ILE A 150 37.39 9.80 18.25
N SER A 151 38.62 9.43 18.02
CA SER A 151 39.08 8.04 18.08
C SER A 151 39.96 7.74 19.30
N TYR A 152 40.44 8.79 19.96
CA TYR A 152 41.33 8.67 21.11
C TYR A 152 40.95 9.66 22.22
N VAL A 153 40.91 9.16 23.47
CA VAL A 153 40.64 9.93 24.67
C VAL A 153 41.85 9.82 25.60
N PRO A 154 42.68 10.87 25.76
CA PRO A 154 43.85 10.86 26.63
C PRO A 154 43.49 10.58 28.11
N ALA A 155 44.36 9.85 28.83
CA ALA A 155 44.07 9.43 30.21
C ALA A 155 43.85 10.60 31.20
N SER A 156 44.44 11.77 30.94
CA SER A 156 44.35 12.96 31.80
C SER A 156 43.31 13.99 31.33
N CYS A 157 42.55 13.70 30.25
CA CYS A 157 41.72 14.73 29.59
C CYS A 157 40.62 15.32 30.50
N PHE A 158 40.11 14.56 31.45
CA PHE A 158 39.04 14.98 32.34
C PHE A 158 39.54 15.21 33.80
N SER A 159 40.85 15.22 34.05
CA SER A 159 41.41 15.24 35.39
C SER A 159 41.01 16.47 36.23
N GLY A 160 40.67 17.59 35.58
CA GLY A 160 40.21 18.81 36.24
C GLY A 160 38.70 18.96 36.40
N LEU A 161 37.92 18.05 35.83
CA LEU A 161 36.46 18.20 35.70
C LEU A 161 35.68 17.51 36.82
N HIS A 162 35.99 17.84 38.06
CA HIS A 162 35.40 17.19 39.26
C HIS A 162 33.91 17.46 39.45
N SER A 163 33.37 18.52 38.80
CA SER A 163 31.95 18.88 38.86
C SER A 163 31.12 18.32 37.69
N LEU A 164 31.74 17.56 36.77
CA LEU A 164 31.08 17.07 35.58
C LEU A 164 30.02 16.05 35.95
N ARG A 165 28.78 16.33 35.49
CA ARG A 165 27.60 15.49 35.70
C ARG A 165 27.13 14.79 34.41
N HIS A 166 27.30 15.43 33.25
CA HIS A 166 26.82 14.92 31.99
C HIS A 166 27.94 14.95 30.94
N LEU A 167 28.21 13.81 30.31
CA LEU A 167 29.22 13.64 29.27
C LEU A 167 28.64 12.90 28.07
N TRP A 168 28.62 13.57 26.91
CA TRP A 168 28.22 12.99 25.62
C TRP A 168 29.45 12.75 24.76
N LEU A 169 29.68 11.51 24.41
CA LEU A 169 30.72 11.02 23.50
C LEU A 169 30.15 10.11 22.41
N ASP A 170 28.84 10.13 22.22
CA ASP A 170 28.15 9.36 21.19
C ASP A 170 28.48 9.86 19.77
N ASP A 171 28.22 9.02 18.78
CA ASP A 171 28.50 9.29 17.37
C ASP A 171 29.96 9.75 17.13
N ASN A 172 30.90 8.91 17.56
CA ASN A 172 32.34 9.12 17.43
C ASN A 172 33.03 7.84 16.88
N ALA A 173 34.34 7.81 16.92
CA ALA A 173 35.13 6.69 16.37
C ALA A 173 35.89 5.89 17.46
N LEU A 174 35.36 5.84 18.68
CA LEU A 174 36.00 5.13 19.81
C LEU A 174 35.94 3.63 19.58
N THR A 175 37.06 2.94 19.76
CA THR A 175 37.16 1.47 19.62
C THR A 175 37.20 0.74 20.96
N GLU A 176 37.53 1.45 22.03
CA GLU A 176 37.65 0.92 23.39
C GLU A 176 37.11 1.93 24.45
N ILE A 177 36.81 1.44 25.65
CA ILE A 177 36.42 2.28 26.77
C ILE A 177 37.67 2.96 27.35
N PRO A 178 37.72 4.30 27.41
CA PRO A 178 38.88 5.03 27.95
C PRO A 178 38.91 5.02 29.48
N VAL A 179 39.11 3.85 30.10
CA VAL A 179 38.99 3.59 31.54
C VAL A 179 39.77 4.58 32.39
N GLN A 180 41.00 4.93 31.99
CA GLN A 180 41.88 5.81 32.72
C GLN A 180 41.36 7.27 32.73
N ALA A 181 40.73 7.71 31.66
CA ALA A 181 40.16 9.04 31.53
C ALA A 181 38.95 9.26 32.46
N PHE A 182 38.21 8.22 32.74
CA PHE A 182 36.98 8.31 33.57
C PHE A 182 37.27 8.30 35.09
N ARG A 183 38.46 7.97 35.53
CA ARG A 183 38.79 7.84 36.96
C ARG A 183 38.51 9.08 37.81
N SER A 184 38.58 10.27 37.21
CA SER A 184 38.39 11.54 37.93
C SER A 184 36.95 12.02 37.99
N LEU A 185 36.03 11.33 37.31
CA LEU A 185 34.65 11.76 37.12
C LEU A 185 33.67 11.21 38.18
N SER A 186 33.98 11.28 39.43
CA SER A 186 33.16 10.72 40.51
C SER A 186 31.76 11.34 40.64
N ALA A 187 31.56 12.58 40.16
CA ALA A 187 30.27 13.28 40.18
C ALA A 187 29.40 13.01 38.94
N LEU A 188 29.89 12.21 37.98
CA LEU A 188 29.19 11.96 36.72
C LEU A 188 27.88 11.19 36.96
N GLN A 189 26.80 11.74 36.43
CA GLN A 189 25.44 11.19 36.56
C GLN A 189 24.92 10.57 35.27
N ALA A 190 25.29 11.13 34.11
CA ALA A 190 24.88 10.58 32.82
C ALA A 190 26.06 10.57 31.84
N MET A 191 26.20 9.43 31.14
CA MET A 191 27.22 9.26 30.10
C MET A 191 26.62 8.50 28.93
N THR A 192 26.88 9.01 27.70
CA THR A 192 26.58 8.28 26.48
C THR A 192 27.84 8.03 25.67
N LEU A 193 28.02 6.78 25.28
CA LEU A 193 29.07 6.24 24.40
C LEU A 193 28.46 5.53 23.21
N ALA A 194 27.18 5.82 22.92
CA ALA A 194 26.44 5.20 21.82
C ALA A 194 27.05 5.54 20.46
N LEU A 195 26.67 4.82 19.39
CA LEU A 195 27.09 5.12 18.02
C LEU A 195 28.62 5.21 17.86
N ASN A 196 29.35 4.34 18.54
CA ASN A 196 30.80 4.23 18.44
C ASN A 196 31.21 2.87 17.83
N LYS A 197 32.47 2.50 17.94
CA LYS A 197 33.04 1.25 17.42
C LYS A 197 33.63 0.38 18.54
N ILE A 198 33.09 0.49 19.76
CA ILE A 198 33.58 -0.22 20.94
C ILE A 198 33.27 -1.71 20.78
N HIS A 199 34.28 -2.58 20.99
CA HIS A 199 34.19 -4.03 20.81
C HIS A 199 34.08 -4.82 22.11
N HIS A 200 34.64 -4.29 23.18
CA HIS A 200 34.74 -4.95 24.49
C HIS A 200 34.65 -3.97 25.63
N ILE A 201 34.03 -4.37 26.74
CA ILE A 201 34.04 -3.60 28.01
C ILE A 201 34.91 -4.34 29.01
N PRO A 202 36.06 -3.82 29.41
CA PRO A 202 36.97 -4.50 30.33
C PRO A 202 36.46 -4.50 31.78
N ASP A 203 37.01 -5.35 32.62
CA ASP A 203 36.73 -5.35 34.05
C ASP A 203 37.03 -3.97 34.67
N TYR A 204 36.16 -3.52 35.55
CA TYR A 204 36.27 -2.23 36.25
C TYR A 204 36.28 -1.01 35.32
N ALA A 205 35.71 -1.13 34.12
CA ALA A 205 35.68 -0.04 33.12
C ALA A 205 35.12 1.27 33.66
N PHE A 206 34.17 1.20 34.58
CA PHE A 206 33.46 2.33 35.15
C PHE A 206 33.63 2.41 36.70
N GLY A 207 34.66 1.79 37.28
CA GLY A 207 34.76 1.49 38.69
C GLY A 207 34.70 2.71 39.64
N ASN A 208 35.04 3.92 39.17
CA ASN A 208 35.01 5.14 39.95
C ASN A 208 33.76 6.02 39.73
N LEU A 209 32.84 5.59 38.87
CA LEU A 209 31.65 6.37 38.51
C LEU A 209 30.47 6.03 39.44
N SER A 210 30.67 6.13 40.74
CA SER A 210 29.66 5.72 41.73
C SER A 210 28.36 6.51 41.70
N SER A 211 28.36 7.73 41.15
CA SER A 211 27.18 8.59 41.01
C SER A 211 26.47 8.41 39.67
N LEU A 212 26.97 7.55 38.78
CA LEU A 212 26.40 7.37 37.45
C LEU A 212 25.01 6.72 37.55
N VAL A 213 24.02 7.39 36.95
CA VAL A 213 22.60 6.98 36.90
C VAL A 213 22.23 6.42 35.54
N VAL A 214 22.75 7.04 34.47
CA VAL A 214 22.43 6.66 33.09
C VAL A 214 23.68 6.36 32.28
N LEU A 215 23.72 5.19 31.65
CA LEU A 215 24.80 4.76 30.76
C LEU A 215 24.22 4.22 29.43
N HIS A 216 24.46 4.93 28.34
CA HIS A 216 24.11 4.51 27.00
C HIS A 216 25.33 3.96 26.24
N LEU A 217 25.21 2.73 25.74
CA LEU A 217 26.21 2.00 24.97
C LEU A 217 25.65 1.40 23.69
N HIS A 218 24.44 1.83 23.27
CA HIS A 218 23.77 1.29 22.10
C HIS A 218 24.49 1.64 20.78
N ASN A 219 24.20 0.88 19.73
CA ASN A 219 24.83 1.06 18.42
C ASN A 219 26.37 1.05 18.48
N ASN A 220 26.93 0.02 19.13
CA ASN A 220 28.35 -0.26 19.14
C ASN A 220 28.61 -1.66 18.51
N ARG A 221 29.82 -2.19 18.71
CA ARG A 221 30.22 -3.53 18.26
C ARG A 221 30.57 -4.44 19.41
N ILE A 222 29.96 -4.23 20.57
CA ILE A 222 30.29 -4.95 21.80
C ILE A 222 29.84 -6.41 21.65
N HIS A 223 30.84 -7.31 21.66
CA HIS A 223 30.61 -8.75 21.61
C HIS A 223 30.92 -9.44 22.96
N SER A 224 31.70 -8.79 23.82
CA SER A 224 32.09 -9.38 25.11
C SER A 224 32.17 -8.34 26.22
N LEU A 225 31.83 -8.78 27.42
CA LEU A 225 31.82 -7.98 28.65
C LEU A 225 32.67 -8.66 29.72
N GLY A 226 33.51 -7.89 30.38
CA GLY A 226 34.25 -8.34 31.55
C GLY A 226 33.28 -8.76 32.66
N LYS A 227 33.61 -9.77 33.42
CA LYS A 227 32.77 -10.27 34.52
C LYS A 227 32.46 -9.25 35.60
N ARG A 228 33.30 -8.22 35.71
CA ARG A 228 33.19 -7.13 36.69
C ARG A 228 33.19 -5.73 36.03
N CYS A 229 32.78 -5.66 34.76
CA CYS A 229 32.81 -4.43 33.95
C CYS A 229 31.96 -3.31 34.55
N PHE A 230 30.85 -3.61 35.20
CA PHE A 230 29.95 -2.66 35.87
C PHE A 230 30.16 -2.53 37.38
N HIS A 231 31.20 -3.16 37.92
CA HIS A 231 31.50 -3.04 39.34
C HIS A 231 31.79 -1.57 39.73
N GLY A 232 31.14 -1.08 40.80
CA GLY A 232 31.25 0.30 41.27
C GLY A 232 30.12 1.23 40.83
N LEU A 233 29.26 0.80 39.89
CA LEU A 233 28.11 1.58 39.45
C LEU A 233 26.91 1.41 40.38
N HIS A 234 27.04 1.84 41.62
CA HIS A 234 26.01 1.63 42.65
C HIS A 234 24.73 2.43 42.46
N SER A 235 24.78 3.53 41.70
CA SER A 235 23.67 4.44 41.47
C SER A 235 23.02 4.22 40.09
N LEU A 236 23.49 3.24 39.31
CA LEU A 236 23.02 3.07 37.93
C LEU A 236 21.56 2.61 37.91
N GLU A 237 20.71 3.38 37.20
CA GLU A 237 19.29 3.13 37.02
C GLU A 237 18.97 2.69 35.59
N THR A 238 19.67 3.24 34.59
CA THR A 238 19.45 2.92 33.17
C THR A 238 20.72 2.44 32.51
N LEU A 239 20.67 1.25 31.93
CA LEU A 239 21.72 0.65 31.12
C LEU A 239 21.16 0.27 29.74
N ASP A 240 21.70 0.88 28.68
CA ASP A 240 21.29 0.62 27.30
C ASP A 240 22.45 -0.02 26.51
N LEU A 241 22.29 -1.29 26.17
CA LEU A 241 23.21 -2.12 25.38
C LEU A 241 22.56 -2.56 24.05
N ASN A 242 21.52 -1.87 23.60
CA ASN A 242 20.80 -2.19 22.37
C ASN A 242 21.70 -2.06 21.13
N TYR A 243 21.39 -2.77 20.05
CA TYR A 243 22.15 -2.72 18.81
C TYR A 243 23.66 -2.95 18.99
N ASN A 244 24.01 -4.09 19.59
CA ASN A 244 25.37 -4.55 19.76
C ASN A 244 25.53 -5.98 19.22
N ASN A 245 26.66 -6.61 19.46
CA ASN A 245 26.99 -7.94 18.97
C ASN A 245 27.15 -8.96 20.13
N LEU A 246 26.37 -8.81 21.19
CA LEU A 246 26.46 -9.70 22.35
C LEU A 246 25.96 -11.09 22.00
N ASP A 247 26.79 -12.11 22.13
CA ASP A 247 26.45 -13.51 21.87
C ASP A 247 25.93 -14.21 23.13
N GLU A 248 26.33 -13.76 24.32
CA GLU A 248 25.97 -14.33 25.60
C GLU A 248 25.32 -13.28 26.50
N PHE A 249 24.44 -13.74 27.41
CA PHE A 249 23.81 -12.90 28.40
C PHE A 249 24.86 -12.33 29.38
N PRO A 250 24.93 -11.00 29.59
CA PRO A 250 25.96 -10.37 30.39
C PRO A 250 25.70 -10.52 31.89
N THR A 251 26.23 -11.57 32.52
CA THR A 251 26.05 -11.82 33.97
C THR A 251 26.61 -10.73 34.86
N ALA A 252 27.46 -9.82 34.34
CA ALA A 252 27.99 -8.67 35.04
C ALA A 252 26.91 -7.70 35.58
N ILE A 253 25.74 -7.67 34.99
CA ILE A 253 24.61 -6.82 35.43
C ILE A 253 24.13 -7.16 36.84
N ARG A 254 24.40 -8.36 37.37
CA ARG A 254 23.98 -8.76 38.71
C ARG A 254 24.54 -7.89 39.83
N THR A 255 25.55 -7.07 39.54
CA THR A 255 26.11 -6.12 40.49
C THR A 255 25.34 -4.80 40.58
N LEU A 256 24.33 -4.59 39.71
CA LEU A 256 23.60 -3.34 39.58
C LEU A 256 22.26 -3.39 40.32
N SER A 257 22.31 -3.22 41.67
CA SER A 257 21.12 -3.38 42.52
C SER A 257 20.04 -2.32 42.31
N ASN A 258 20.39 -1.14 41.83
CA ASN A 258 19.47 -0.02 41.61
C ASN A 258 18.97 0.06 40.14
N LEU A 259 19.35 -0.88 39.28
CA LEU A 259 18.98 -0.87 37.89
C LEU A 259 17.44 -0.98 37.71
N LYS A 260 16.87 -0.01 37.01
CA LYS A 260 15.43 0.09 36.71
C LYS A 260 15.11 -0.26 35.27
N GLU A 261 15.94 0.20 34.34
CA GLU A 261 15.77 -0.01 32.89
C GLU A 261 16.97 -0.72 32.28
N LEU A 262 16.71 -1.78 31.56
CA LEU A 262 17.71 -2.59 30.91
C LEU A 262 17.31 -2.91 29.47
N GLY A 263 18.10 -2.42 28.50
CA GLY A 263 17.92 -2.69 27.08
C GLY A 263 19.01 -3.60 26.54
N PHE A 264 18.61 -4.70 25.88
CA PHE A 264 19.46 -5.62 25.14
C PHE A 264 18.92 -5.97 23.77
N HIS A 265 17.94 -5.22 23.24
CA HIS A 265 17.34 -5.56 21.97
C HIS A 265 18.35 -5.45 20.81
N SER A 266 18.07 -6.16 19.72
CA SER A 266 18.92 -6.19 18.54
C SER A 266 20.37 -6.59 18.84
N ASN A 267 20.52 -7.73 19.51
CA ASN A 267 21.78 -8.42 19.79
C ASN A 267 21.72 -9.88 19.29
N HIS A 268 22.70 -10.69 19.62
CA HIS A 268 22.80 -12.10 19.22
C HIS A 268 22.69 -13.06 20.42
N ILE A 269 22.04 -12.65 21.50
CA ILE A 269 21.88 -13.43 22.73
C ILE A 269 21.02 -14.65 22.45
N LYS A 270 21.57 -15.85 22.68
CA LYS A 270 20.88 -17.12 22.40
C LYS A 270 20.19 -17.71 23.62
N SER A 271 20.64 -17.37 24.83
CA SER A 271 20.04 -17.88 26.05
C SER A 271 20.09 -16.89 27.19
N ILE A 272 19.06 -16.92 28.03
CA ILE A 272 19.01 -16.18 29.30
C ILE A 272 19.17 -17.21 30.41
N PRO A 273 20.25 -17.14 31.21
CA PRO A 273 20.55 -18.15 32.21
C PRO A 273 19.56 -18.10 33.38
N GLU A 274 19.46 -19.19 34.11
CA GLU A 274 18.70 -19.24 35.36
C GLU A 274 19.18 -18.15 36.32
N LYS A 275 18.26 -17.50 37.04
CA LYS A 275 18.55 -16.39 37.99
C LYS A 275 19.36 -15.25 37.35
N ALA A 276 19.11 -14.98 36.07
CA ALA A 276 19.83 -13.92 35.35
C ALA A 276 19.79 -12.58 36.07
N PHE A 277 18.69 -12.25 36.68
CA PHE A 277 18.41 -10.96 37.33
C PHE A 277 18.43 -11.02 38.87
N ALA A 278 18.98 -12.07 39.46
CA ALA A 278 18.94 -12.25 40.92
C ALA A 278 19.58 -11.09 41.75
N GLY A 279 20.41 -10.24 41.15
CA GLY A 279 20.98 -9.06 41.74
C GLY A 279 20.31 -7.73 41.40
N ASN A 280 19.15 -7.73 40.71
CA ASN A 280 18.52 -6.54 40.19
C ASN A 280 17.08 -6.36 40.69
N PRO A 281 16.84 -6.23 41.99
CA PRO A 281 15.46 -6.22 42.53
C PRO A 281 14.67 -4.95 42.16
N SER A 282 15.34 -3.89 41.71
CA SER A 282 14.71 -2.63 41.32
C SER A 282 14.31 -2.54 39.85
N LEU A 283 14.49 -3.61 39.06
CA LEU A 283 14.17 -3.63 37.66
C LEU A 283 12.67 -3.41 37.41
N ILE A 284 12.37 -2.41 36.56
CA ILE A 284 11.02 -2.03 36.15
C ILE A 284 10.74 -2.49 34.71
N THR A 285 11.75 -2.36 33.81
CA THR A 285 11.60 -2.65 32.39
C THR A 285 12.79 -3.42 31.85
N ILE A 286 12.51 -4.47 31.07
CA ILE A 286 13.51 -5.28 30.35
C ILE A 286 13.06 -5.44 28.88
N HIS A 287 13.96 -5.12 27.96
CA HIS A 287 13.72 -5.23 26.51
C HIS A 287 14.70 -6.22 25.88
N PHE A 288 14.19 -7.30 25.31
CA PHE A 288 14.98 -8.37 24.67
C PHE A 288 14.63 -8.60 23.19
N TYR A 289 13.78 -7.80 22.58
CA TYR A 289 13.34 -8.05 21.21
C TYR A 289 14.51 -8.09 20.22
N ASP A 290 14.32 -8.72 19.08
CA ASP A 290 15.36 -8.95 18.06
C ASP A 290 16.62 -9.64 18.58
N ASN A 291 16.44 -10.64 19.48
CA ASN A 291 17.50 -11.56 19.87
C ASN A 291 17.07 -13.00 19.50
N PRO A 292 17.98 -13.86 19.02
CA PRO A 292 17.67 -15.27 18.71
C PRO A 292 17.65 -16.11 20.00
N ILE A 293 16.82 -15.73 20.97
CA ILE A 293 16.76 -16.40 22.27
C ILE A 293 16.12 -17.78 22.07
N GLN A 294 16.90 -18.82 22.38
CA GLN A 294 16.48 -20.22 22.28
C GLN A 294 16.01 -20.77 23.63
N LEU A 295 16.62 -20.32 24.72
CA LEU A 295 16.39 -20.84 26.05
C LEU A 295 16.26 -19.72 27.06
N VAL A 296 15.21 -19.82 27.88
CA VAL A 296 15.03 -18.96 29.07
C VAL A 296 15.06 -19.85 30.29
N GLY A 297 15.97 -19.56 31.20
CA GLY A 297 16.14 -20.34 32.45
C GLY A 297 14.86 -20.34 33.28
N ARG A 298 14.57 -21.46 33.95
CA ARG A 298 13.29 -21.68 34.60
C ARG A 298 12.93 -20.65 35.67
N ALA A 299 13.91 -20.12 36.40
CA ALA A 299 13.73 -19.09 37.44
C ALA A 299 14.29 -17.71 37.06
N THR A 300 14.31 -17.42 35.77
CA THR A 300 14.95 -16.20 35.20
C THR A 300 14.35 -14.93 35.76
N PHE A 301 13.02 -14.83 35.81
CA PHE A 301 12.30 -13.63 36.20
C PHE A 301 11.73 -13.66 37.61
N GLN A 302 12.16 -14.61 38.43
CA GLN A 302 11.77 -14.66 39.84
C GLN A 302 12.42 -13.56 40.66
N HIS A 303 11.72 -13.11 41.72
CA HIS A 303 12.20 -12.08 42.66
C HIS A 303 12.46 -10.69 42.03
N LEU A 304 11.62 -10.32 41.06
CA LEU A 304 11.61 -8.97 40.48
C LEU A 304 10.32 -8.24 40.89
N PRO A 305 10.20 -7.79 42.14
CA PRO A 305 8.94 -7.26 42.67
C PRO A 305 8.50 -5.95 41.99
N GLU A 306 9.42 -5.21 41.39
CA GLU A 306 9.17 -3.91 40.77
C GLU A 306 8.98 -4.01 39.26
N LEU A 307 9.16 -5.20 38.65
CA LEU A 307 9.11 -5.37 37.22
C LEU A 307 7.70 -5.05 36.69
N ARG A 308 7.61 -3.98 35.86
CA ARG A 308 6.35 -3.51 35.25
C ARG A 308 6.26 -3.84 33.79
N THR A 309 7.38 -3.83 33.08
CA THR A 309 7.40 -4.09 31.63
C THR A 309 8.43 -5.17 31.30
N LEU A 310 7.98 -6.19 30.62
CA LEU A 310 8.82 -7.26 30.08
C LEU A 310 8.53 -7.39 28.56
N THR A 311 9.55 -7.15 27.73
CA THR A 311 9.45 -7.23 26.28
C THR A 311 10.47 -8.21 25.73
N LEU A 312 9.99 -9.33 25.18
CA LEU A 312 10.75 -10.36 24.50
C LEU A 312 10.20 -10.50 23.08
N ASN A 313 10.81 -9.84 22.11
CA ASN A 313 10.37 -9.87 20.71
C ASN A 313 11.42 -10.57 19.85
N GLY A 314 10.98 -11.34 18.86
CA GLY A 314 11.86 -12.03 17.93
C GLY A 314 12.55 -13.27 18.49
N ALA A 315 12.13 -13.77 19.64
CA ALA A 315 12.69 -14.96 20.27
C ALA A 315 12.16 -16.25 19.61
N SER A 316 12.52 -16.47 18.35
CA SER A 316 11.94 -17.43 17.41
C SER A 316 12.02 -18.91 17.79
N GLN A 317 12.66 -19.27 18.90
CA GLN A 317 12.83 -20.66 19.34
C GLN A 317 12.29 -20.93 20.75
N ILE A 318 11.59 -19.98 21.37
CA ILE A 318 10.89 -20.21 22.64
C ILE A 318 9.57 -20.90 22.32
N THR A 319 9.43 -22.14 22.75
CA THR A 319 8.22 -22.97 22.55
C THR A 319 7.28 -22.98 23.76
N GLU A 320 7.78 -22.65 24.93
CA GLU A 320 7.02 -22.65 26.19
C GLU A 320 6.91 -21.24 26.77
N PHE A 321 5.76 -20.94 27.36
CA PHE A 321 5.56 -19.68 28.08
C PHE A 321 6.51 -19.63 29.31
N PRO A 322 7.30 -18.53 29.47
CA PRO A 322 8.25 -18.42 30.57
C PRO A 322 7.55 -18.39 31.94
N ASP A 323 8.20 -18.91 32.97
CA ASP A 323 7.71 -18.84 34.34
C ASP A 323 7.88 -17.41 34.90
N LEU A 324 6.75 -16.76 35.13
CA LEU A 324 6.68 -15.38 35.62
C LEU A 324 6.25 -15.33 37.11
N THR A 325 6.35 -16.44 37.82
CA THR A 325 6.01 -16.49 39.25
C THR A 325 6.84 -15.49 40.06
N GLY A 326 6.19 -14.63 40.81
CA GLY A 326 6.85 -13.57 41.61
C GLY A 326 7.01 -12.22 40.91
N THR A 327 6.50 -12.06 39.70
CA THR A 327 6.46 -10.79 38.98
C THR A 327 5.09 -10.11 39.12
N ALA A 328 4.56 -10.03 40.31
CA ALA A 328 3.19 -9.59 40.58
C ALA A 328 2.91 -8.12 40.17
N SER A 329 3.94 -7.29 40.03
CA SER A 329 3.81 -5.90 39.58
C SER A 329 3.78 -5.71 38.07
N LEU A 330 3.85 -6.80 37.29
CA LEU A 330 3.90 -6.71 35.85
C LEU A 330 2.61 -6.11 35.27
N GLU A 331 2.76 -5.00 34.58
CA GLU A 331 1.69 -4.25 33.93
C GLU A 331 1.64 -4.52 32.41
N SER A 332 2.81 -4.72 31.78
CA SER A 332 2.94 -4.95 30.36
C SER A 332 3.83 -6.14 30.05
N LEU A 333 3.28 -7.10 29.32
CA LEU A 333 3.98 -8.29 28.84
C LEU A 333 3.88 -8.36 27.31
N THR A 334 5.03 -8.36 26.65
CA THR A 334 5.15 -8.53 25.20
C THR A 334 6.07 -9.71 24.91
N LEU A 335 5.53 -10.78 24.30
CA LEU A 335 6.23 -11.99 23.87
C LEU A 335 5.86 -12.27 22.43
N THR A 336 6.50 -11.59 21.48
CA THR A 336 6.14 -11.67 20.05
C THR A 336 7.20 -12.39 19.23
N GLY A 337 6.79 -13.08 18.17
CA GLY A 337 7.70 -13.77 17.26
C GLY A 337 8.38 -14.98 17.90
N ALA A 338 7.77 -15.61 18.91
CA ALA A 338 8.16 -16.87 19.49
C ALA A 338 7.32 -18.03 18.90
N GLN A 339 7.54 -19.25 19.37
CA GLN A 339 6.78 -20.44 18.96
C GLN A 339 5.94 -20.99 20.12
N ILE A 340 5.33 -20.11 20.90
CA ILE A 340 4.52 -20.48 22.05
C ILE A 340 3.20 -21.08 21.56
N CYS A 341 2.96 -22.35 21.93
CA CYS A 341 1.75 -23.09 21.50
C CYS A 341 0.62 -23.01 22.52
N SER A 342 0.91 -22.78 23.80
CA SER A 342 -0.10 -22.74 24.84
C SER A 342 0.25 -21.78 25.97
N LEU A 343 -0.78 -21.30 26.66
CA LEU A 343 -0.65 -20.46 27.84
C LEU A 343 -1.03 -21.25 29.10
N PRO A 344 -0.33 -21.08 30.22
CA PRO A 344 -0.74 -21.69 31.48
C PRO A 344 -2.08 -21.13 31.96
N HIS A 345 -2.95 -21.95 32.46
CA HIS A 345 -4.27 -21.52 32.99
C HIS A 345 -4.14 -20.55 34.18
N THR A 346 -3.00 -20.58 34.87
CA THR A 346 -2.69 -19.71 36.02
C THR A 346 -2.03 -18.39 35.65
N VAL A 347 -1.97 -18.02 34.36
CA VAL A 347 -1.29 -16.79 33.92
C VAL A 347 -1.83 -15.54 34.61
N CYS A 348 -3.14 -15.46 34.80
CA CYS A 348 -3.77 -14.33 35.48
C CYS A 348 -3.58 -14.32 36.98
N ASP A 349 -3.46 -15.49 37.61
CA ASP A 349 -3.15 -15.60 39.06
C ASP A 349 -1.73 -15.13 39.35
N GLN A 350 -0.80 -15.39 38.45
CA GLN A 350 0.59 -14.94 38.55
C GLN A 350 0.76 -13.44 38.28
N LEU A 351 -0.09 -12.86 37.42
CA LEU A 351 0.04 -11.48 36.92
C LEU A 351 -1.20 -10.63 37.24
N PRO A 352 -1.53 -10.35 38.50
CA PRO A 352 -2.79 -9.68 38.87
C PRO A 352 -2.86 -8.20 38.43
N ASN A 353 -1.72 -7.59 38.08
CA ASN A 353 -1.63 -6.19 37.68
C ASN A 353 -1.53 -6.00 36.17
N LEU A 354 -1.61 -7.07 35.39
CA LEU A 354 -1.43 -7.04 33.96
C LEU A 354 -2.47 -6.15 33.26
N GLN A 355 -2.00 -5.15 32.51
CA GLN A 355 -2.81 -4.20 31.75
C GLN A 355 -2.67 -4.41 30.23
N MET A 356 -1.48 -4.79 29.76
CA MET A 356 -1.20 -5.04 28.36
C MET A 356 -0.56 -6.41 28.17
N LEU A 357 -1.17 -7.24 27.31
CA LEU A 357 -0.69 -8.54 26.90
C LEU A 357 -0.56 -8.59 25.39
N ASP A 358 0.67 -8.72 24.89
CA ASP A 358 0.97 -8.90 23.47
C ASP A 358 1.69 -10.23 23.26
N LEU A 359 0.96 -11.17 22.65
CA LEU A 359 1.43 -12.51 22.28
C LEU A 359 1.31 -12.71 20.76
N SER A 360 1.43 -11.64 20.01
CA SER A 360 1.34 -11.69 18.55
C SER A 360 2.49 -12.48 17.92
N TYR A 361 2.26 -13.05 16.75
CA TYR A 361 3.24 -13.86 16.00
C TYR A 361 3.74 -15.10 16.79
N ASN A 362 2.81 -15.85 17.39
CA ASN A 362 3.07 -17.12 18.06
C ASN A 362 2.28 -18.26 17.39
N LEU A 363 2.23 -19.42 18.03
CA LEU A 363 1.51 -20.61 17.55
C LEU A 363 0.39 -21.03 18.49
N LEU A 364 -0.26 -20.08 19.16
CA LEU A 364 -1.35 -20.37 20.11
C LEU A 364 -2.55 -20.95 19.38
N GLU A 365 -2.97 -22.16 19.79
CA GLU A 365 -4.15 -22.83 19.26
C GLU A 365 -5.39 -22.57 20.12
N ASP A 366 -5.22 -22.63 21.44
CA ASP A 366 -6.25 -22.43 22.45
C ASP A 366 -5.93 -21.27 23.40
N LEU A 367 -6.99 -20.64 23.93
CA LEU A 367 -6.87 -19.57 24.91
C LEU A 367 -7.43 -20.03 26.26
N PRO A 368 -6.70 -19.75 27.38
CA PRO A 368 -7.25 -19.88 28.71
C PRO A 368 -8.30 -18.82 29.01
N SER A 369 -9.03 -18.95 30.11
CA SER A 369 -9.87 -17.87 30.59
C SER A 369 -9.02 -16.74 31.21
N PHE A 370 -9.25 -15.52 30.79
CA PHE A 370 -8.59 -14.33 31.31
C PHE A 370 -9.41 -13.62 32.41
N SER A 371 -10.46 -14.22 32.90
CA SER A 371 -11.45 -13.61 33.82
C SER A 371 -10.85 -13.01 35.09
N VAL A 372 -9.74 -13.56 35.56
CA VAL A 372 -9.01 -13.08 36.76
C VAL A 372 -8.17 -11.84 36.48
N CYS A 373 -7.73 -11.62 35.23
CA CYS A 373 -6.94 -10.46 34.83
C CYS A 373 -7.79 -9.19 34.66
N GLN A 374 -8.48 -8.73 35.67
CA GLN A 374 -9.47 -7.63 35.60
C GLN A 374 -8.89 -6.27 35.18
N LYS A 375 -7.58 -6.06 35.27
CA LYS A 375 -6.90 -4.81 34.90
C LYS A 375 -6.50 -4.77 33.42
N LEU A 376 -6.67 -5.86 32.65
CA LEU A 376 -6.33 -5.89 31.25
C LEU A 376 -7.08 -4.82 30.46
N GLN A 377 -6.33 -4.00 29.76
CA GLN A 377 -6.81 -2.92 28.87
C GLN A 377 -6.58 -3.23 27.40
N LYS A 378 -5.48 -3.92 27.09
CA LYS A 378 -5.11 -4.29 25.74
C LYS A 378 -4.64 -5.75 25.67
N ILE A 379 -5.22 -6.49 24.71
CA ILE A 379 -4.78 -7.86 24.36
C ILE A 379 -4.49 -7.87 22.86
N ASP A 380 -3.28 -8.30 22.49
CA ASP A 380 -2.88 -8.50 21.08
C ASP A 380 -2.48 -9.97 20.90
N LEU A 381 -3.28 -10.70 20.11
CA LEU A 381 -3.12 -12.12 19.80
C LEU A 381 -3.06 -12.35 18.28
N ARG A 382 -2.75 -11.31 17.50
CA ARG A 382 -2.68 -11.42 16.03
C ARG A 382 -1.57 -12.38 15.59
N HIS A 383 -1.75 -12.96 14.39
CA HIS A 383 -0.80 -13.92 13.83
C HIS A 383 -0.53 -15.11 14.75
N ASN A 384 -1.59 -15.78 15.18
CA ASN A 384 -1.56 -17.05 15.90
C ASN A 384 -2.36 -18.12 15.15
N GLU A 385 -2.55 -19.27 15.75
CA GLU A 385 -3.30 -20.38 15.17
C GLU A 385 -4.64 -20.65 15.87
N ILE A 386 -5.24 -19.65 16.50
CA ILE A 386 -6.48 -19.76 17.27
C ILE A 386 -7.63 -20.15 16.35
N HIS A 387 -8.37 -21.23 16.72
CA HIS A 387 -9.46 -21.77 15.92
C HIS A 387 -10.84 -21.34 16.42
N GLU A 388 -11.01 -21.17 17.73
CA GLU A 388 -12.27 -20.77 18.35
C GLU A 388 -12.07 -19.82 19.53
N VAL A 389 -13.12 -19.02 19.82
CA VAL A 389 -13.18 -18.19 21.02
C VAL A 389 -14.34 -18.68 21.87
N LYS A 390 -14.01 -19.21 23.07
CA LYS A 390 -14.97 -19.76 24.03
C LYS A 390 -15.72 -18.65 24.76
N GLY A 391 -16.86 -18.99 25.35
CA GLY A 391 -17.72 -18.02 26.04
C GLY A 391 -17.10 -17.40 27.30
N ASP A 392 -16.19 -18.11 27.96
CA ASP A 392 -15.53 -17.74 29.21
C ASP A 392 -14.15 -17.08 29.01
N THR A 393 -13.61 -17.10 27.79
CA THR A 393 -12.25 -16.62 27.49
C THR A 393 -12.02 -15.18 27.96
N PHE A 394 -12.92 -14.27 27.64
CA PHE A 394 -12.80 -12.83 27.95
C PHE A 394 -13.83 -12.34 28.98
N GLN A 395 -14.49 -13.24 29.69
CA GLN A 395 -15.47 -12.84 30.69
C GLN A 395 -14.86 -11.97 31.78
N GLN A 396 -15.65 -10.99 32.28
CA GLN A 396 -15.31 -10.10 33.41
C GLN A 396 -14.11 -9.16 33.16
N LEU A 397 -13.62 -9.00 31.95
CA LEU A 397 -12.57 -8.02 31.65
C LEU A 397 -13.16 -6.61 31.50
N LEU A 398 -13.57 -6.01 32.61
CA LEU A 398 -14.27 -4.73 32.66
C LEU A 398 -13.43 -3.54 32.14
N SER A 399 -12.10 -3.66 32.18
CA SER A 399 -11.15 -2.60 31.77
C SER A 399 -10.67 -2.76 30.32
N LEU A 400 -11.04 -3.84 29.62
CA LEU A 400 -10.52 -4.13 28.28
C LEU A 400 -11.04 -3.11 27.25
N ARG A 401 -10.10 -2.39 26.61
CA ARG A 401 -10.37 -1.37 25.62
C ARG A 401 -10.04 -1.80 24.19
N SER A 402 -9.04 -2.65 24.02
CA SER A 402 -8.56 -3.08 22.72
C SER A 402 -8.27 -4.58 22.71
N LEU A 403 -8.90 -5.30 21.78
CA LEU A 403 -8.67 -6.72 21.55
C LEU A 403 -8.33 -6.93 20.06
N ASN A 404 -7.15 -7.49 19.80
CA ASN A 404 -6.68 -7.81 18.47
C ASN A 404 -6.53 -9.33 18.32
N LEU A 405 -7.32 -9.91 17.44
CA LEU A 405 -7.35 -11.34 17.09
C LEU A 405 -7.15 -11.54 15.58
N ALA A 406 -6.59 -10.53 14.89
CA ALA A 406 -6.38 -10.57 13.45
C ALA A 406 -5.39 -11.67 13.02
N TRP A 407 -5.51 -12.15 11.79
CA TRP A 407 -4.60 -13.15 11.23
C TRP A 407 -4.52 -14.42 12.07
N ASN A 408 -5.69 -14.99 12.38
CA ASN A 408 -5.83 -16.29 13.04
C ASN A 408 -6.65 -17.24 12.15
N LYS A 409 -7.01 -18.39 12.69
CA LYS A 409 -7.84 -19.40 12.02
C LYS A 409 -9.26 -19.48 12.61
N ILE A 410 -9.73 -18.42 13.29
CA ILE A 410 -10.99 -18.40 14.04
C ILE A 410 -12.17 -18.60 13.09
N ALA A 411 -12.85 -19.71 13.27
CA ALA A 411 -14.07 -20.06 12.54
C ALA A 411 -15.35 -19.78 13.34
N VAL A 412 -15.27 -19.95 14.67
CA VAL A 412 -16.40 -19.85 15.59
C VAL A 412 -16.08 -18.97 16.79
N ILE A 413 -16.96 -18.02 17.05
CA ILE A 413 -16.95 -17.22 18.28
C ILE A 413 -18.23 -17.51 19.04
N HIS A 414 -18.12 -17.89 20.32
CA HIS A 414 -19.29 -18.14 21.14
C HIS A 414 -20.14 -16.86 21.28
N PRO A 415 -21.48 -16.95 21.19
CA PRO A 415 -22.35 -15.76 21.22
C PRO A 415 -22.14 -14.84 22.42
N ASN A 416 -21.74 -15.35 23.57
CA ASN A 416 -21.50 -14.60 24.79
C ASN A 416 -20.03 -14.23 25.02
N ALA A 417 -19.13 -14.46 24.06
CA ALA A 417 -17.69 -14.23 24.23
C ALA A 417 -17.34 -12.76 24.59
N PHE A 418 -18.13 -11.82 24.10
CA PHE A 418 -17.92 -10.37 24.31
C PHE A 418 -19.01 -9.73 25.20
N SER A 419 -19.97 -10.50 25.71
CA SER A 419 -21.15 -9.98 26.41
C SER A 419 -20.84 -9.18 27.67
N THR A 420 -19.67 -9.37 28.29
CA THR A 420 -19.26 -8.75 29.56
C THR A 420 -18.10 -7.76 29.38
N LEU A 421 -17.97 -7.10 28.22
CA LEU A 421 -16.86 -6.19 27.89
C LEU A 421 -17.35 -4.74 27.69
N PRO A 422 -17.80 -4.04 28.73
CA PRO A 422 -18.44 -2.71 28.60
C PRO A 422 -17.47 -1.62 28.12
N SER A 423 -16.17 -1.78 28.33
CA SER A 423 -15.14 -0.79 28.00
C SER A 423 -14.50 -1.03 26.62
N LEU A 424 -14.89 -2.09 25.89
CA LEU A 424 -14.25 -2.46 24.63
C LEU A 424 -14.53 -1.41 23.56
N ARG A 425 -13.46 -0.78 23.06
CA ARG A 425 -13.51 0.28 22.03
C ARG A 425 -12.99 -0.17 20.68
N LYS A 426 -12.01 -1.07 20.65
CA LYS A 426 -11.36 -1.55 19.43
C LYS A 426 -11.36 -3.06 19.39
N LEU A 427 -11.90 -3.65 18.33
CA LEU A 427 -11.90 -5.09 18.07
C LEU A 427 -11.41 -5.34 16.65
N ASP A 428 -10.31 -6.09 16.52
CA ASP A 428 -9.75 -6.49 15.23
C ASP A 428 -9.84 -8.02 15.11
N LEU A 429 -10.62 -8.47 14.15
CA LEU A 429 -10.83 -9.87 13.77
C LEU A 429 -10.49 -10.09 12.29
N SER A 430 -9.73 -9.19 11.68
CA SER A 430 -9.38 -9.27 10.26
C SER A 430 -8.60 -10.54 9.93
N SER A 431 -8.74 -11.02 8.71
CA SER A 431 -8.03 -12.20 8.19
C SER A 431 -8.23 -13.46 9.05
N ASN A 432 -9.50 -13.79 9.31
CA ASN A 432 -9.95 -15.00 9.97
C ASN A 432 -10.89 -15.82 9.06
N ARG A 433 -11.58 -16.83 9.61
CA ARG A 433 -12.49 -17.72 8.87
C ARG A 433 -13.93 -17.62 9.38
N LEU A 434 -14.32 -16.48 9.91
CA LEU A 434 -15.63 -16.25 10.51
C LEU A 434 -16.74 -16.40 9.47
N SER A 435 -17.78 -17.17 9.81
CA SER A 435 -19.04 -17.23 9.06
C SER A 435 -20.15 -16.39 9.68
N SER A 436 -20.06 -16.09 10.98
CA SER A 436 -20.98 -15.24 11.73
C SER A 436 -20.22 -14.41 12.77
N PHE A 437 -20.78 -13.26 13.14
CA PHE A 437 -20.20 -12.35 14.14
C PHE A 437 -21.22 -12.06 15.25
N PRO A 438 -20.89 -12.33 16.53
CA PRO A 438 -21.75 -12.01 17.65
C PRO A 438 -21.71 -10.51 17.98
N VAL A 439 -22.85 -9.87 18.04
CA VAL A 439 -22.98 -8.43 18.35
C VAL A 439 -23.32 -8.13 19.81
N THR A 440 -23.58 -9.17 20.61
CA THR A 440 -24.02 -9.02 22.00
C THR A 440 -22.93 -8.44 22.89
N GLY A 441 -23.21 -7.35 23.57
CA GLY A 441 -22.28 -6.70 24.52
C GLY A 441 -21.30 -5.70 23.90
N LEU A 442 -21.41 -5.42 22.60
CA LEU A 442 -20.48 -4.53 21.88
C LEU A 442 -20.98 -3.09 21.68
N HIS A 443 -21.92 -2.62 22.53
CA HIS A 443 -22.54 -1.29 22.41
C HIS A 443 -21.55 -0.13 22.46
N GLY A 444 -20.43 -0.27 23.20
CA GLY A 444 -19.39 0.76 23.32
C GLY A 444 -18.29 0.69 22.26
N LEU A 445 -18.43 -0.19 21.25
CA LEU A 445 -17.38 -0.40 20.25
C LEU A 445 -17.30 0.79 19.28
N THR A 446 -16.10 1.34 19.12
CA THR A 446 -15.85 2.47 18.20
C THR A 446 -15.13 2.04 16.92
N HIS A 447 -14.33 0.99 16.96
CA HIS A 447 -13.56 0.49 15.82
C HIS A 447 -13.72 -1.02 15.71
N LEU A 448 -14.20 -1.49 14.57
CA LEU A 448 -14.36 -2.91 14.26
C LEU A 448 -13.70 -3.23 12.93
N LYS A 449 -12.81 -4.24 12.91
CA LYS A 449 -12.18 -4.74 11.70
C LYS A 449 -12.54 -6.19 11.47
N LEU A 450 -13.13 -6.47 10.31
CA LEU A 450 -13.59 -7.80 9.90
C LEU A 450 -13.09 -8.17 8.49
N THR A 451 -12.23 -7.35 7.88
CA THR A 451 -11.65 -7.60 6.54
C THR A 451 -11.01 -8.98 6.45
N GLY A 452 -11.02 -9.62 5.29
CA GLY A 452 -10.39 -10.93 5.08
C GLY A 452 -11.19 -12.13 5.62
N ASN A 453 -12.41 -11.93 6.15
CA ASN A 453 -13.31 -13.01 6.55
C ASN A 453 -14.27 -13.36 5.40
N HIS A 454 -13.80 -14.12 4.43
CA HIS A 454 -14.56 -14.40 3.20
C HIS A 454 -15.86 -15.19 3.41
N ALA A 455 -15.98 -15.95 4.49
CA ALA A 455 -17.20 -16.68 4.82
C ALA A 455 -18.26 -15.81 5.51
N LEU A 456 -17.93 -14.59 5.98
CA LEU A 456 -18.84 -13.69 6.67
C LEU A 456 -19.71 -12.93 5.66
N GLN A 457 -20.85 -13.49 5.35
CA GLN A 457 -21.82 -12.96 4.39
C GLN A 457 -22.96 -12.19 5.03
N SER A 458 -23.15 -12.34 6.36
CA SER A 458 -24.24 -11.70 7.07
C SER A 458 -24.06 -10.17 7.15
N LEU A 459 -25.18 -9.45 7.03
CA LEU A 459 -25.23 -8.00 7.26
C LEU A 459 -25.28 -7.75 8.78
N ILE A 460 -24.44 -6.84 9.25
CA ILE A 460 -24.46 -6.37 10.63
C ILE A 460 -25.31 -5.08 10.65
N SER A 461 -26.35 -5.03 11.47
CA SER A 461 -27.16 -3.82 11.61
C SER A 461 -26.43 -2.76 12.41
N SER A 462 -26.51 -1.50 11.97
CA SER A 462 -25.98 -0.34 12.68
C SER A 462 -26.62 -0.14 14.06
N GLU A 463 -27.85 -0.59 14.24
CA GLU A 463 -28.58 -0.51 15.53
C GLU A 463 -27.88 -1.29 16.65
N ASN A 464 -27.14 -2.34 16.33
CA ASN A 464 -26.42 -3.16 17.31
C ASN A 464 -25.10 -2.52 17.78
N LEU A 465 -24.59 -1.51 17.07
CA LEU A 465 -23.30 -0.87 17.30
C LEU A 465 -23.41 0.67 17.28
N PRO A 466 -24.13 1.27 18.25
CA PRO A 466 -24.51 2.69 18.22
C PRO A 466 -23.32 3.68 18.31
N GLU A 467 -22.21 3.31 18.95
CA GLU A 467 -21.02 4.17 19.11
C GLU A 467 -19.94 3.95 18.04
N LEU A 468 -20.24 3.15 17.02
CA LEU A 468 -19.28 2.79 16.00
C LEU A 468 -18.88 4.02 15.16
N LYS A 469 -17.57 4.22 14.99
CA LYS A 469 -16.97 5.29 14.16
C LYS A 469 -16.29 4.74 12.92
N VAL A 470 -15.57 3.62 13.06
CA VAL A 470 -14.82 3.00 11.97
C VAL A 470 -15.16 1.52 11.92
N ILE A 471 -15.55 1.05 10.75
CA ILE A 471 -15.77 -0.37 10.48
C ILE A 471 -15.07 -0.77 9.18
N GLU A 472 -14.31 -1.86 9.25
CA GLU A 472 -13.68 -2.48 8.08
C GLU A 472 -14.32 -3.84 7.82
N MET A 473 -15.06 -3.97 6.73
CA MET A 473 -15.85 -5.15 6.39
C MET A 473 -15.17 -5.98 5.30
N PRO A 474 -15.46 -7.28 5.19
CA PRO A 474 -14.99 -8.11 4.07
C PRO A 474 -15.48 -7.62 2.71
N TYR A 475 -16.70 -7.10 2.66
CA TYR A 475 -17.36 -6.71 1.41
C TYR A 475 -17.99 -5.32 1.48
N ALA A 476 -17.83 -4.55 0.41
CA ALA A 476 -18.32 -3.17 0.32
C ALA A 476 -19.85 -3.06 0.48
N TYR A 477 -20.62 -4.04 0.00
CA TYR A 477 -22.09 -4.02 0.14
C TYR A 477 -22.55 -4.14 1.61
N GLN A 478 -21.73 -4.69 2.51
CA GLN A 478 -22.04 -4.73 3.94
C GLN A 478 -22.01 -3.34 4.56
N CYS A 479 -21.24 -2.41 3.99
CA CYS A 479 -21.22 -1.01 4.39
C CYS A 479 -22.53 -0.27 4.07
N CYS A 480 -23.39 -0.83 3.22
CA CYS A 480 -24.72 -0.25 2.93
C CYS A 480 -25.63 -0.20 4.17
N ALA A 481 -25.43 -1.10 5.13
CA ALA A 481 -26.16 -1.12 6.39
C ALA A 481 -25.85 0.08 7.33
N PHE A 482 -24.77 0.82 7.05
CA PHE A 482 -24.30 1.95 7.85
C PHE A 482 -24.58 3.32 7.19
N GLY A 483 -25.50 3.40 6.23
CA GLY A 483 -25.95 4.65 5.60
C GLY A 483 -24.96 5.31 4.64
N VAL A 484 -23.83 4.66 4.34
CA VAL A 484 -22.78 5.22 3.46
C VAL A 484 -23.25 5.41 2.03
N CYS A 485 -24.35 4.74 1.62
CA CYS A 485 -24.88 4.84 0.26
C CYS A 485 -25.59 6.17 -0.03
N GLU A 486 -26.19 6.85 0.95
CA GLU A 486 -26.90 8.12 0.74
C GLU A 486 -25.95 9.29 0.49
N ASN A 487 -24.82 9.33 1.15
CA ASN A 487 -23.87 10.43 1.04
C ASN A 487 -23.13 10.49 -0.31
N VAL A 488 -22.91 9.37 -0.97
CA VAL A 488 -22.24 9.32 -2.29
C VAL A 488 -23.10 9.96 -3.38
N TYR A 489 -24.43 9.82 -3.31
CA TYR A 489 -25.34 10.45 -4.27
C TYR A 489 -25.51 11.96 -4.03
N LYS A 490 -25.46 12.42 -2.78
CA LYS A 490 -25.56 13.86 -2.46
C LYS A 490 -24.31 14.63 -2.87
N ILE A 491 -23.12 14.08 -2.65
CA ILE A 491 -21.84 14.69 -3.10
C ILE A 491 -21.77 14.77 -4.64
N SER A 492 -22.24 13.75 -5.37
CA SER A 492 -22.28 13.77 -6.84
C SER A 492 -23.21 14.86 -7.39
N ASN A 493 -24.33 15.15 -6.72
CA ASN A 493 -25.25 16.21 -7.13
C ASN A 493 -24.77 17.63 -6.76
N GLN A 494 -23.93 17.76 -5.76
CA GLN A 494 -23.32 19.04 -5.36
C GLN A 494 -22.24 19.52 -6.35
N TRP A 495 -21.53 18.59 -6.98
CA TRP A 495 -20.53 18.90 -8.02
C TRP A 495 -21.15 19.38 -9.34
N ASN A 496 -22.41 19.05 -9.62
CA ASN A 496 -23.13 19.48 -10.81
C ASN A 496 -23.83 20.85 -10.68
N LYS A 497 -23.78 21.50 -9.51
CA LYS A 497 -24.37 22.83 -9.28
C LYS A 497 -23.35 23.99 -9.25
N GLY A 498 -22.06 23.72 -9.43
CA GLY A 498 -21.00 24.70 -9.25
C GLY A 498 -20.27 25.11 -10.52
N ASP A 499 -20.98 25.38 -11.62
CA ASP A 499 -20.33 26.08 -12.76
C ASP A 499 -21.34 26.96 -13.50
N ASN A 500 -21.61 28.10 -12.96
CA ASN A 500 -22.02 29.30 -13.68
C ASN A 500 -22.08 30.51 -12.71
N SER A 501 -20.91 31.09 -12.41
CA SER A 501 -20.81 32.57 -12.23
C SER A 501 -19.35 32.97 -12.25
N THR A 502 -19.10 33.78 -13.26
CA THR A 502 -17.91 34.55 -13.62
C THR A 502 -17.34 35.37 -12.46
N THR A 503 -15.99 35.35 -12.42
CA THR A 503 -15.04 36.44 -12.11
C THR A 503 -15.65 37.80 -11.71
N ASP A 504 -15.28 38.26 -10.53
CA ASP A 504 -14.50 39.47 -10.28
C ASP A 504 -14.60 39.91 -8.80
N ASP A 505 -13.48 40.36 -8.34
CA ASP A 505 -13.19 41.31 -7.26
C ASP A 505 -12.60 40.76 -5.94
N LEU A 506 -11.29 40.95 -6.00
CA LEU A 506 -10.35 41.05 -4.87
C LEU A 506 -10.55 42.41 -4.16
N HIS A 507 -10.40 42.44 -2.84
CA HIS A 507 -10.28 43.59 -1.92
C HIS A 507 -11.56 44.14 -1.25
N LYS A 508 -11.75 43.87 0.05
CA LYS A 508 -11.45 44.82 1.14
C LYS A 508 -11.93 44.28 2.51
N LYS A 509 -11.08 44.43 3.49
CA LYS A 509 -11.39 44.42 4.91
C LYS A 509 -12.45 45.48 5.22
N ASP A 510 -13.39 45.20 6.09
CA ASP A 510 -13.53 45.92 7.38
C ASP A 510 -14.69 45.36 8.21
N ALA A 511 -14.52 45.45 9.50
CA ALA A 511 -15.43 45.06 10.53
C ALA A 511 -16.74 45.85 10.49
N GLY A 512 -17.86 45.17 10.73
CA GLY A 512 -19.15 45.82 10.86
C GLY A 512 -20.27 44.87 11.26
N MET A 513 -20.49 44.80 12.55
CA MET A 513 -21.78 44.71 13.25
C MET A 513 -22.92 43.96 12.53
N PHE A 514 -23.26 42.78 13.04
CA PHE A 514 -24.43 41.99 12.71
C PHE A 514 -25.74 42.76 12.99
N GLN A 515 -26.53 42.97 11.94
CA GLN A 515 -27.98 43.11 12.06
C GLN A 515 -28.65 41.89 11.42
N VAL A 516 -29.35 41.15 12.26
CA VAL A 516 -30.19 40.01 11.88
C VAL A 516 -31.45 40.52 11.20
N GLN A 517 -31.64 40.13 9.96
CA GLN A 517 -32.91 40.26 9.26
C GLN A 517 -32.99 39.09 8.23
N ASP A 518 -33.53 38.00 8.64
CA ASP A 518 -34.56 37.16 8.01
C ASP A 518 -34.60 35.78 8.66
N GLU A 519 -35.78 35.34 9.08
CA GLU A 519 -36.02 34.00 9.67
C GLU A 519 -35.69 32.85 8.72
N ARG A 520 -35.52 33.10 7.40
CA ARG A 520 -35.13 32.09 6.41
C ARG A 520 -33.63 31.74 6.45
N ASP A 521 -32.78 32.74 6.73
CA ASP A 521 -31.34 32.52 6.83
C ASP A 521 -30.95 31.69 8.05
N LEU A 522 -31.79 31.69 9.09
CA LEU A 522 -31.59 30.88 10.30
C LEU A 522 -31.99 29.41 10.11
N GLU A 523 -33.02 29.15 9.29
CA GLU A 523 -33.43 27.78 8.93
C GLU A 523 -32.38 27.13 8.01
N ASP A 524 -31.86 27.88 7.04
CA ASP A 524 -30.77 27.39 6.16
C ASP A 524 -29.46 27.16 6.94
N LEU A 525 -29.12 28.03 7.89
CA LEU A 525 -27.95 27.86 8.77
C LEU A 525 -28.12 26.69 9.76
N LEU A 526 -29.35 26.46 10.25
CA LEU A 526 -29.66 25.31 11.10
C LEU A 526 -29.66 23.99 10.31
N LEU A 527 -30.10 24.02 9.06
CA LEU A 527 -30.02 22.87 8.15
C LEU A 527 -28.59 22.53 7.79
N ASP A 528 -27.72 23.52 7.49
CA ASP A 528 -26.30 23.34 7.28
C ASP A 528 -25.58 22.81 8.55
N PHE A 529 -25.94 23.31 9.73
CA PHE A 529 -25.42 22.83 11.01
C PHE A 529 -25.89 21.40 11.34
N GLU A 530 -27.12 21.04 10.94
CA GLU A 530 -27.67 19.68 11.11
C GLU A 530 -27.06 18.70 10.08
N GLU A 531 -26.72 19.17 8.86
CA GLU A 531 -25.96 18.39 7.87
C GLU A 531 -24.50 18.20 8.29
N ASP A 532 -23.85 19.22 8.86
CA ASP A 532 -22.50 19.10 9.43
C ASP A 532 -22.46 18.20 10.67
N LEU A 533 -23.49 18.25 11.55
CA LEU A 533 -23.62 17.31 12.66
C LEU A 533 -23.89 15.88 12.20
N LYS A 534 -24.66 15.67 11.14
CA LYS A 534 -24.87 14.34 10.54
C LYS A 534 -23.63 13.84 9.84
N ALA A 535 -22.84 14.70 9.22
CA ALA A 535 -21.53 14.37 8.65
C ALA A 535 -20.51 14.00 9.72
N LEU A 536 -20.56 14.60 10.91
CA LEU A 536 -19.72 14.25 12.05
C LEU A 536 -20.07 12.91 12.70
N HIS A 537 -21.26 12.36 12.45
CA HIS A 537 -21.74 11.08 13.00
C HIS A 537 -21.80 9.96 11.97
N SER A 538 -21.30 10.17 10.75
CA SER A 538 -21.25 9.10 9.75
C SER A 538 -20.19 8.07 10.09
N VAL A 539 -20.60 6.81 10.21
CA VAL A 539 -19.70 5.68 10.39
C VAL A 539 -18.80 5.57 9.16
N GLN A 540 -17.49 5.64 9.36
CA GLN A 540 -16.52 5.39 8.29
C GLN A 540 -16.44 3.89 8.03
N CYS A 541 -17.06 3.43 6.94
CA CYS A 541 -17.04 2.03 6.53
C CYS A 541 -16.09 1.79 5.35
N SER A 542 -15.25 0.77 5.45
CA SER A 542 -14.30 0.36 4.40
C SER A 542 -14.43 -1.15 4.12
N PRO A 543 -14.34 -1.59 2.86
CA PRO A 543 -14.24 -0.80 1.66
C PRO A 543 -15.57 -0.07 1.38
N SER A 544 -15.49 1.23 1.10
CA SER A 544 -16.69 2.01 0.83
C SER A 544 -17.41 1.48 -0.40
N PRO A 545 -18.76 1.42 -0.38
CA PRO A 545 -19.52 1.18 -1.59
C PRO A 545 -19.14 2.25 -2.61
N GLY A 546 -18.74 1.79 -3.75
CA GLY A 546 -18.30 2.66 -4.84
C GLY A 546 -19.16 2.41 -6.07
N PRO A 547 -18.91 3.14 -7.13
CA PRO A 547 -19.66 2.98 -8.38
C PRO A 547 -19.60 1.55 -8.95
N PHE A 548 -18.60 0.76 -8.57
CA PHE A 548 -18.48 -0.66 -8.96
C PHE A 548 -19.07 -1.64 -7.95
N LYS A 549 -19.41 -1.18 -6.74
CA LYS A 549 -19.93 -1.99 -5.63
C LYS A 549 -21.15 -1.30 -5.03
N LEU A 550 -22.23 -1.27 -5.82
CA LEU A 550 -23.49 -0.60 -5.47
C LEU A 550 -24.32 -1.43 -4.48
N CYS A 551 -25.14 -0.74 -3.71
CA CYS A 551 -26.00 -1.34 -2.69
C CYS A 551 -27.32 -1.90 -3.26
N GLU A 552 -27.91 -1.21 -4.21
CA GLU A 552 -29.28 -1.49 -4.66
C GLU A 552 -29.33 -2.38 -5.92
N CYS A 553 -28.43 -2.19 -6.85
CA CYS A 553 -28.44 -2.89 -8.14
C CYS A 553 -27.03 -3.03 -8.72
N LEU A 554 -26.82 -4.04 -9.59
CA LEU A 554 -25.51 -4.33 -10.16
C LEU A 554 -25.03 -3.25 -11.14
N PHE A 555 -25.91 -2.71 -11.99
CA PHE A 555 -25.50 -1.78 -13.05
C PHE A 555 -25.60 -0.31 -12.69
N GLY A 556 -26.44 0.11 -11.75
CA GLY A 556 -26.65 1.48 -11.33
C GLY A 556 -27.45 2.33 -12.32
N SER A 557 -26.99 2.50 -13.55
CA SER A 557 -27.63 3.33 -14.57
C SER A 557 -28.57 2.56 -15.48
N TRP A 558 -29.73 3.15 -15.81
CA TRP A 558 -30.67 2.59 -16.80
C TRP A 558 -30.06 2.50 -18.21
N LEU A 559 -29.17 3.41 -18.56
CA LEU A 559 -28.47 3.38 -19.86
C LEU A 559 -27.60 2.13 -20.00
N ILE A 560 -26.84 1.79 -18.96
CA ILE A 560 -26.00 0.59 -18.93
C ILE A 560 -26.88 -0.66 -19.00
N ARG A 561 -27.97 -0.68 -18.23
CA ARG A 561 -28.92 -1.81 -18.20
C ARG A 561 -29.50 -2.10 -19.58
N ILE A 562 -30.05 -1.08 -20.26
CA ILE A 562 -30.58 -1.22 -21.61
C ILE A 562 -29.48 -1.64 -22.58
N GLY A 563 -28.28 -1.05 -22.46
CA GLY A 563 -27.15 -1.42 -23.31
C GLY A 563 -26.76 -2.90 -23.18
N VAL A 564 -26.61 -3.40 -21.95
CA VAL A 564 -26.24 -4.81 -21.70
C VAL A 564 -27.32 -5.77 -22.19
N TRP A 565 -28.61 -5.49 -21.96
CA TRP A 565 -29.72 -6.28 -22.49
C TRP A 565 -29.74 -6.29 -24.02
N THR A 566 -29.55 -5.14 -24.66
CA THR A 566 -29.49 -5.01 -26.11
C THR A 566 -28.36 -5.85 -26.69
N ILE A 567 -27.16 -5.77 -26.10
CA ILE A 567 -26.01 -6.57 -26.50
C ILE A 567 -26.28 -8.06 -26.32
N ALA A 568 -26.82 -8.47 -25.18
CA ALA A 568 -27.14 -9.87 -24.92
C ALA A 568 -28.08 -10.44 -25.99
N VAL A 569 -29.18 -9.75 -26.28
CA VAL A 569 -30.17 -10.18 -27.25
C VAL A 569 -29.61 -10.21 -28.69
N LEU A 570 -28.94 -9.12 -29.11
CA LEU A 570 -28.36 -9.04 -30.45
C LEU A 570 -27.22 -10.02 -30.67
N ALA A 571 -26.29 -10.12 -29.65
CA ALA A 571 -25.18 -11.06 -29.74
C ALA A 571 -25.68 -12.51 -29.84
N LEU A 572 -26.68 -12.91 -29.06
CA LEU A 572 -27.23 -14.27 -29.11
C LEU A 572 -27.98 -14.53 -30.43
N THR A 573 -28.87 -13.64 -30.84
CA THR A 573 -29.72 -13.86 -32.03
C THR A 573 -28.93 -13.79 -33.32
N CYS A 574 -28.13 -12.75 -33.51
CA CYS A 574 -27.38 -12.55 -34.75
C CYS A 574 -26.26 -13.61 -34.93
N ASN A 575 -25.51 -13.93 -33.82
CA ASN A 575 -24.47 -14.95 -33.92
C ASN A 575 -25.05 -16.37 -34.07
N ALA A 576 -26.17 -16.68 -33.44
CA ALA A 576 -26.87 -17.95 -33.68
C ALA A 576 -27.33 -18.09 -35.14
N LEU A 577 -27.84 -17.02 -35.74
CA LEU A 577 -28.22 -16.99 -37.15
C LEU A 577 -27.01 -17.21 -38.06
N VAL A 578 -25.91 -16.45 -37.87
CA VAL A 578 -24.66 -16.58 -38.64
C VAL A 578 -24.08 -17.99 -38.50
N THR A 579 -23.97 -18.48 -37.24
CA THR A 579 -23.44 -19.83 -36.96
C THR A 579 -24.30 -20.91 -37.67
N SER A 580 -25.63 -20.78 -37.62
CA SER A 580 -26.55 -21.70 -38.26
C SER A 580 -26.43 -21.67 -39.79
N THR A 581 -26.30 -20.48 -40.40
CA THR A 581 -26.17 -20.36 -41.86
C THR A 581 -24.82 -20.90 -42.36
N VAL A 582 -23.73 -20.65 -41.60
CA VAL A 582 -22.37 -21.09 -41.99
C VAL A 582 -22.19 -22.60 -41.82
N PHE A 583 -22.70 -23.22 -40.74
CA PHE A 583 -22.45 -24.65 -40.46
C PHE A 583 -23.53 -25.61 -40.97
N ARG A 584 -24.73 -25.14 -41.29
CA ARG A 584 -25.81 -25.97 -41.88
C ARG A 584 -25.80 -25.99 -43.42
N ALA A 585 -25.03 -25.14 -44.08
CA ALA A 585 -24.89 -25.16 -45.55
C ALA A 585 -23.86 -26.22 -46.00
N PRO A 586 -23.87 -26.65 -47.29
CA PRO A 586 -23.42 -28.00 -47.67
C PRO A 586 -21.91 -28.18 -47.76
N LEU A 587 -21.54 -29.43 -47.76
CA LEU A 587 -20.35 -30.20 -48.21
C LEU A 587 -18.96 -29.55 -48.31
N TYR A 588 -18.79 -28.24 -48.46
CA TYR A 588 -17.47 -27.60 -48.53
C TYR A 588 -17.44 -26.26 -47.79
N ILE A 589 -16.80 -26.24 -46.65
CA ILE A 589 -16.60 -25.00 -45.86
C ILE A 589 -15.27 -24.37 -46.31
N SER A 590 -15.34 -23.17 -46.92
CA SER A 590 -14.11 -22.41 -47.23
C SER A 590 -13.41 -21.96 -45.95
N PRO A 591 -12.07 -21.77 -45.98
CA PRO A 591 -11.32 -21.32 -44.81
C PRO A 591 -11.90 -20.08 -44.14
N ILE A 592 -12.33 -19.10 -44.91
CA ILE A 592 -12.89 -17.86 -44.39
C ILE A 592 -14.30 -18.04 -43.79
N LYS A 593 -15.15 -18.89 -44.38
CA LYS A 593 -16.46 -19.22 -43.81
C LYS A 593 -16.31 -19.92 -42.47
N LEU A 594 -15.31 -20.84 -42.37
CA LEU A 594 -14.99 -21.48 -41.07
C LEU A 594 -14.61 -20.46 -40.00
N LEU A 595 -13.70 -19.52 -40.32
CA LEU A 595 -13.30 -18.48 -39.39
C LEU A 595 -14.47 -17.60 -38.99
N ILE A 596 -15.31 -17.16 -39.91
CA ILE A 596 -16.51 -16.36 -39.62
C ILE A 596 -17.48 -17.14 -38.74
N GLY A 597 -17.70 -18.41 -38.99
CA GLY A 597 -18.56 -19.26 -38.16
C GLY A 597 -18.00 -19.44 -36.73
N LEU A 598 -16.67 -19.59 -36.58
CA LEU A 598 -16.02 -19.69 -35.29
C LEU A 598 -16.06 -18.36 -34.52
N ILE A 599 -15.82 -17.22 -35.19
CA ILE A 599 -15.97 -15.89 -34.59
C ILE A 599 -17.40 -15.69 -34.08
N ALA A 600 -18.41 -16.07 -34.88
CA ALA A 600 -19.80 -16.00 -34.45
C ALA A 600 -20.10 -16.93 -33.26
N ALA A 601 -19.55 -18.15 -33.24
CA ALA A 601 -19.73 -19.07 -32.11
C ALA A 601 -19.11 -18.53 -30.83
N VAL A 602 -17.92 -17.91 -30.91
CA VAL A 602 -17.23 -17.29 -29.78
C VAL A 602 -17.96 -16.02 -29.31
N ASN A 603 -18.42 -15.18 -30.24
CA ASN A 603 -19.23 -13.99 -29.90
C ASN A 603 -20.56 -14.34 -29.22
N MET A 604 -21.12 -15.53 -29.53
CA MET A 604 -22.31 -16.04 -28.81
C MET A 604 -22.00 -16.30 -27.33
N LEU A 605 -20.78 -16.76 -26.97
CA LEU A 605 -20.36 -16.93 -25.56
C LEU A 605 -20.30 -15.57 -24.84
N MET A 606 -19.85 -14.51 -25.52
CA MET A 606 -19.93 -13.15 -24.98
C MET A 606 -21.37 -12.72 -24.74
N GLY A 607 -22.27 -13.04 -25.67
CA GLY A 607 -23.73 -12.83 -25.52
C GLY A 607 -24.29 -13.55 -24.29
N VAL A 608 -23.85 -14.79 -24.02
CA VAL A 608 -24.25 -15.58 -22.84
C VAL A 608 -23.77 -14.90 -21.56
N SER A 609 -22.52 -14.49 -21.51
CA SER A 609 -21.98 -13.81 -20.32
C SER A 609 -22.73 -12.51 -20.01
N SER A 610 -23.01 -11.69 -21.03
CA SER A 610 -23.81 -10.46 -20.87
C SER A 610 -25.24 -10.76 -20.45
N ALA A 611 -25.86 -11.85 -20.96
CA ALA A 611 -27.21 -12.26 -20.59
C ALA A 611 -27.30 -12.73 -19.12
N VAL A 612 -26.27 -13.44 -18.63
CA VAL A 612 -26.20 -13.86 -17.23
C VAL A 612 -26.07 -12.64 -16.32
N LEU A 613 -25.19 -11.68 -16.62
CA LEU A 613 -25.05 -10.43 -15.87
C LEU A 613 -26.35 -9.63 -15.83
N ALA A 614 -27.02 -9.50 -16.97
CA ALA A 614 -28.33 -8.85 -17.09
C ALA A 614 -29.41 -9.58 -16.28
N GLY A 615 -29.41 -10.91 -16.28
CA GLY A 615 -30.29 -11.73 -15.45
C GLY A 615 -30.08 -11.56 -13.97
N VAL A 616 -28.81 -11.52 -13.51
CA VAL A 616 -28.46 -11.27 -12.12
C VAL A 616 -28.93 -9.87 -11.68
N ASP A 617 -28.67 -8.84 -12.50
CA ASP A 617 -29.15 -7.49 -12.20
C ASP A 617 -30.70 -7.43 -12.09
N ALA A 618 -31.40 -8.14 -12.96
CA ALA A 618 -32.88 -8.19 -12.95
C ALA A 618 -33.44 -8.90 -11.69
N VAL A 619 -32.83 -10.04 -11.31
CA VAL A 619 -33.28 -10.84 -10.16
C VAL A 619 -32.95 -10.15 -8.82
N THR A 620 -31.80 -9.44 -8.76
CA THR A 620 -31.31 -8.80 -7.53
C THR A 620 -31.67 -7.31 -7.43
N PHE A 621 -32.49 -6.81 -8.33
CA PHE A 621 -32.88 -5.40 -8.39
C PHE A 621 -33.52 -4.92 -7.06
N GLY A 622 -32.98 -3.82 -6.51
CA GLY A 622 -33.39 -3.26 -5.22
C GLY A 622 -32.91 -4.01 -3.97
N SER A 623 -32.21 -5.15 -4.15
CA SER A 623 -31.76 -5.98 -3.03
C SER A 623 -30.37 -6.59 -3.23
N PHE A 624 -29.57 -6.00 -4.09
CA PHE A 624 -28.24 -6.55 -4.45
C PHE A 624 -27.32 -6.72 -3.23
N ALA A 625 -27.38 -5.81 -2.25
CA ALA A 625 -26.58 -5.90 -1.01
C ALA A 625 -26.74 -7.23 -0.26
N ARG A 626 -27.93 -7.85 -0.32
CA ARG A 626 -28.19 -9.15 0.34
C ARG A 626 -27.62 -10.35 -0.42
N HIS A 627 -27.46 -10.24 -1.74
CA HIS A 627 -27.05 -11.32 -2.62
C HIS A 627 -25.62 -11.16 -3.15
N GLY A 628 -25.02 -9.97 -2.94
CA GLY A 628 -23.73 -9.59 -3.52
C GLY A 628 -22.59 -10.55 -3.16
N ALA A 629 -22.51 -11.01 -1.89
CA ALA A 629 -21.48 -11.96 -1.46
C ALA A 629 -21.59 -13.31 -2.18
N TRP A 630 -22.82 -13.83 -2.23
CA TRP A 630 -23.10 -15.10 -2.91
C TRP A 630 -22.75 -15.02 -4.40
N TRP A 631 -23.03 -13.87 -5.02
CA TRP A 631 -22.71 -13.67 -6.43
C TRP A 631 -21.19 -13.52 -6.66
N GLU A 632 -20.52 -12.59 -5.94
CA GLU A 632 -19.09 -12.31 -6.11
C GLU A 632 -18.21 -13.54 -5.89
N GLN A 633 -18.51 -14.35 -4.87
CA GLN A 633 -17.76 -15.57 -4.57
C GLN A 633 -18.26 -16.80 -5.30
N GLY A 634 -19.44 -16.71 -5.87
CA GLY A 634 -20.08 -17.82 -6.56
C GLY A 634 -19.32 -18.26 -7.81
N VAL A 635 -19.35 -19.56 -8.08
CA VAL A 635 -18.83 -20.14 -9.33
C VAL A 635 -19.44 -19.44 -10.56
N GLY A 636 -20.67 -18.90 -10.42
CA GLY A 636 -21.33 -18.14 -11.47
C GLY A 636 -20.57 -16.93 -11.96
N CYS A 637 -20.05 -16.11 -11.04
CA CYS A 637 -19.24 -14.93 -11.37
C CYS A 637 -17.90 -15.33 -12.02
N GLN A 638 -17.24 -16.35 -11.50
CA GLN A 638 -15.98 -16.85 -12.07
C GLN A 638 -16.18 -17.38 -13.50
N VAL A 639 -17.26 -18.11 -13.74
CA VAL A 639 -17.59 -18.63 -15.07
C VAL A 639 -17.93 -17.49 -16.04
N VAL A 640 -18.70 -16.51 -15.61
CA VAL A 640 -19.05 -15.34 -16.46
C VAL A 640 -17.81 -14.55 -16.84
N GLY A 641 -16.93 -14.28 -15.87
CA GLY A 641 -15.66 -13.59 -16.11
C GLY A 641 -14.74 -14.35 -17.07
N PHE A 642 -14.57 -15.64 -16.81
CA PHE A 642 -13.82 -16.54 -17.69
C PHE A 642 -14.36 -16.56 -19.12
N LEU A 643 -15.68 -16.72 -19.29
CA LEU A 643 -16.33 -16.72 -20.60
C LEU A 643 -16.16 -15.38 -21.32
N SER A 644 -16.27 -14.26 -20.60
CA SER A 644 -16.08 -12.92 -21.18
C SER A 644 -14.67 -12.73 -21.73
N ILE A 645 -13.64 -13.04 -20.93
CA ILE A 645 -12.24 -12.90 -21.37
C ILE A 645 -11.91 -13.90 -22.48
N PHE A 646 -12.31 -15.16 -22.32
CA PHE A 646 -12.09 -16.19 -23.34
C PHE A 646 -12.73 -15.80 -24.67
N ALA A 647 -13.96 -15.31 -24.66
CA ALA A 647 -14.68 -14.90 -25.86
C ALA A 647 -14.03 -13.67 -26.50
N SER A 648 -13.66 -12.67 -25.70
CA SER A 648 -12.98 -11.47 -26.20
C SER A 648 -11.65 -11.80 -26.88
N GLU A 649 -10.77 -12.52 -26.22
CA GLU A 649 -9.44 -12.84 -26.73
C GLU A 649 -9.49 -13.80 -27.93
N SER A 650 -10.34 -14.81 -27.87
CA SER A 650 -10.56 -15.71 -29.01
C SER A 650 -11.07 -14.96 -30.24
N SER A 651 -11.99 -14.01 -30.06
CA SER A 651 -12.52 -13.18 -31.15
C SER A 651 -11.42 -12.34 -31.81
N VAL A 652 -10.55 -11.68 -31.01
CA VAL A 652 -9.45 -10.88 -31.52
C VAL A 652 -8.42 -11.74 -32.27
N PHE A 653 -8.05 -12.91 -31.71
CA PHE A 653 -7.11 -13.82 -32.39
C PHE A 653 -7.65 -14.38 -33.70
N LEU A 654 -8.93 -14.79 -33.72
CA LEU A 654 -9.57 -15.28 -34.93
C LEU A 654 -9.73 -14.20 -36.00
N LEU A 655 -10.04 -12.95 -35.63
CA LEU A 655 -10.06 -11.80 -36.54
C LEU A 655 -8.66 -11.52 -37.11
N THR A 656 -7.62 -11.57 -36.25
CA THR A 656 -6.22 -11.42 -36.69
C THR A 656 -5.86 -12.52 -37.70
N LEU A 657 -6.24 -13.76 -37.41
CA LEU A 657 -6.01 -14.89 -38.29
C LEU A 657 -6.75 -14.73 -39.64
N ALA A 658 -8.00 -14.21 -39.58
CA ALA A 658 -8.77 -13.95 -40.83
C ALA A 658 -8.12 -12.87 -41.70
N ALA A 659 -7.59 -11.82 -41.08
CA ALA A 659 -6.86 -10.76 -41.78
C ALA A 659 -5.55 -11.28 -42.41
N LEU A 660 -4.81 -12.11 -41.71
CA LEU A 660 -3.58 -12.73 -42.19
C LEU A 660 -3.87 -13.76 -43.33
N GLU A 661 -4.88 -14.61 -43.16
CA GLU A 661 -5.27 -15.60 -44.17
C GLU A 661 -5.60 -14.91 -45.50
N ARG A 662 -6.35 -13.81 -45.47
CA ARG A 662 -6.65 -13.01 -46.66
C ARG A 662 -5.40 -12.34 -47.25
N GLY A 663 -4.54 -11.76 -46.44
CA GLY A 663 -3.29 -11.17 -46.89
C GLY A 663 -2.34 -12.15 -47.58
N PHE A 664 -2.30 -13.38 -47.07
CA PHE A 664 -1.49 -14.44 -47.68
C PHE A 664 -2.15 -15.03 -48.89
N SER A 665 -3.45 -15.27 -48.92
CA SER A 665 -4.21 -15.84 -50.06
C SER A 665 -4.03 -15.00 -51.32
N VAL A 666 -4.10 -13.68 -51.23
CA VAL A 666 -3.89 -12.75 -52.35
C VAL A 666 -2.43 -12.79 -52.86
N LYS A 667 -1.45 -12.85 -51.98
CA LYS A 667 -0.02 -12.85 -52.36
C LYS A 667 0.42 -14.13 -53.06
N TYR A 668 -0.15 -15.27 -52.68
CA TYR A 668 0.23 -16.58 -53.25
C TYR A 668 -0.58 -16.92 -54.55
N SER A 669 -1.75 -16.34 -54.74
CA SER A 669 -2.51 -16.48 -56.02
C SER A 669 -1.73 -15.94 -57.22
N THR A 670 -0.84 -14.97 -56.98
CA THR A 670 -0.07 -14.36 -58.08
C THR A 670 1.30 -15.04 -58.37
N LYS A 671 1.75 -15.98 -57.53
CA LYS A 671 3.12 -16.49 -57.69
C LYS A 671 3.33 -18.01 -57.70
N PHE A 672 2.45 -18.87 -57.13
CA PHE A 672 2.62 -20.33 -57.14
C PHE A 672 1.35 -21.08 -56.75
N GLU A 673 1.07 -22.20 -57.38
CA GLU A 673 -0.08 -23.09 -57.20
C GLU A 673 -0.13 -23.93 -55.91
N THR A 674 0.43 -23.49 -54.82
CA THR A 674 0.41 -24.25 -53.57
C THR A 674 -0.58 -23.58 -52.58
N LYS A 675 -1.84 -24.11 -52.55
CA LYS A 675 -2.81 -23.80 -51.48
C LYS A 675 -2.22 -24.15 -50.11
N THR A 676 -2.22 -23.21 -49.16
CA THR A 676 -1.93 -23.53 -47.77
C THR A 676 -2.77 -24.73 -47.34
N PRO A 677 -2.21 -25.83 -46.83
CA PRO A 677 -2.99 -27.01 -46.52
C PRO A 677 -4.00 -26.65 -45.41
N PHE A 678 -5.24 -27.00 -45.60
CA PHE A 678 -6.38 -26.78 -44.66
C PHE A 678 -6.07 -27.30 -43.24
N SER A 679 -5.16 -28.26 -43.12
CA SER A 679 -4.59 -28.79 -41.88
C SER A 679 -3.78 -27.76 -41.10
N SER A 680 -2.99 -26.91 -41.75
CA SER A 680 -2.20 -25.84 -41.09
C SER A 680 -3.14 -24.78 -40.51
N LEU A 681 -4.20 -24.41 -41.19
CA LEU A 681 -5.16 -23.45 -40.64
C LEU A 681 -5.87 -23.98 -39.39
N LYS A 682 -6.27 -25.25 -39.36
CA LYS A 682 -6.87 -25.89 -38.17
C LYS A 682 -5.89 -25.90 -36.98
N ALA A 683 -4.60 -26.18 -37.23
CA ALA A 683 -3.58 -26.14 -36.17
C ALA A 683 -3.42 -24.75 -35.59
N VAL A 684 -3.42 -23.70 -36.41
CA VAL A 684 -3.33 -22.30 -35.94
C VAL A 684 -4.60 -21.89 -35.19
N ILE A 685 -5.78 -22.28 -35.63
CA ILE A 685 -7.04 -22.05 -34.92
C ILE A 685 -6.98 -22.69 -33.52
N LEU A 686 -6.51 -23.94 -33.42
CA LEU A 686 -6.35 -24.62 -32.14
C LEU A 686 -5.37 -23.90 -31.25
N LEU A 687 -4.24 -23.43 -31.79
CA LEU A 687 -3.25 -22.65 -31.05
C LEU A 687 -3.84 -21.34 -30.50
N CYS A 688 -4.64 -20.62 -31.33
CA CYS A 688 -5.36 -19.42 -30.89
C CYS A 688 -6.32 -19.72 -29.73
N ALA A 689 -7.09 -20.83 -29.85
CA ALA A 689 -8.00 -21.24 -28.80
C ALA A 689 -7.30 -21.63 -27.49
N VAL A 690 -6.17 -22.34 -27.56
CA VAL A 690 -5.36 -22.70 -26.39
C VAL A 690 -4.76 -21.45 -25.76
N LEU A 691 -4.26 -20.50 -26.54
CA LEU A 691 -3.71 -19.23 -26.03
C LEU A 691 -4.79 -18.41 -25.32
N ALA A 692 -5.96 -18.25 -25.91
CA ALA A 692 -7.08 -17.55 -25.27
C ALA A 692 -7.54 -18.27 -23.98
N LEU A 693 -7.55 -19.60 -23.99
CA LEU A 693 -7.86 -20.41 -22.80
C LEU A 693 -6.84 -20.17 -21.68
N THR A 694 -5.55 -20.17 -21.98
CA THR A 694 -4.51 -19.92 -20.97
C THR A 694 -4.63 -18.52 -20.40
N ILE A 695 -4.87 -17.50 -21.24
CA ILE A 695 -5.07 -16.12 -20.76
C ILE A 695 -6.29 -16.04 -19.85
N ALA A 696 -7.42 -16.64 -20.22
CA ALA A 696 -8.63 -16.62 -19.39
C ALA A 696 -8.49 -17.43 -18.08
N THR A 697 -7.57 -18.41 -18.01
CA THR A 697 -7.34 -19.19 -16.77
C THR A 697 -6.43 -18.49 -15.76
N VAL A 698 -5.59 -17.54 -16.18
CA VAL A 698 -4.67 -16.81 -15.29
C VAL A 698 -5.38 -16.18 -14.08
N PRO A 699 -6.52 -15.47 -14.23
CA PRO A 699 -7.24 -14.93 -13.08
C PRO A 699 -7.80 -15.97 -12.10
N LEU A 700 -8.03 -17.20 -12.56
CA LEU A 700 -8.51 -18.31 -11.70
C LEU A 700 -7.38 -18.94 -10.85
N LEU A 701 -6.12 -18.76 -11.25
CA LEU A 701 -4.95 -19.36 -10.59
C LEU A 701 -4.29 -18.44 -9.53
N GLY A 702 -4.96 -17.36 -9.13
CA GLY A 702 -4.50 -16.46 -8.08
C GLY A 702 -3.67 -15.26 -8.55
N GLY A 703 -3.61 -14.98 -9.86
CA GLY A 703 -2.93 -13.79 -10.40
C GLY A 703 -3.78 -12.52 -10.44
N SER A 704 -5.11 -12.66 -10.57
CA SER A 704 -6.12 -11.61 -10.49
C SER A 704 -7.49 -12.27 -10.44
N GLU A 705 -8.19 -12.16 -9.33
CA GLU A 705 -9.46 -12.87 -9.15
C GLU A 705 -10.62 -12.23 -9.91
N TYR A 706 -11.43 -13.03 -10.60
CA TYR A 706 -12.70 -12.57 -11.19
C TYR A 706 -13.70 -12.10 -10.13
N SER A 707 -13.55 -12.57 -8.89
CA SER A 707 -14.35 -12.20 -7.72
C SER A 707 -14.00 -10.85 -7.12
N ALA A 708 -12.98 -10.14 -7.64
CA ALA A 708 -12.60 -8.81 -7.15
C ALA A 708 -13.68 -7.74 -7.39
N SER A 709 -14.65 -8.00 -8.26
CA SER A 709 -15.75 -7.09 -8.60
C SER A 709 -17.03 -7.87 -8.87
N PRO A 710 -18.21 -7.38 -8.45
CA PRO A 710 -19.50 -7.98 -8.78
C PRO A 710 -19.80 -7.98 -10.28
N LEU A 711 -19.06 -7.25 -11.09
CA LEU A 711 -19.12 -7.30 -12.55
C LEU A 711 -18.40 -8.52 -13.13
N CYS A 712 -17.70 -9.29 -12.31
CA CYS A 712 -16.99 -10.51 -12.70
C CYS A 712 -15.90 -10.27 -13.77
N LEU A 713 -15.37 -9.05 -13.84
CA LEU A 713 -14.33 -8.66 -14.78
C LEU A 713 -13.10 -8.17 -13.98
N PRO A 714 -11.89 -8.49 -14.42
CA PRO A 714 -10.71 -7.87 -13.85
C PRO A 714 -10.75 -6.36 -14.13
N LEU A 715 -10.70 -5.54 -13.09
CA LEU A 715 -10.75 -4.09 -13.23
C LEU A 715 -9.33 -3.52 -13.43
N PRO A 716 -9.17 -2.46 -14.23
CA PRO A 716 -7.86 -1.85 -14.47
C PRO A 716 -7.35 -1.01 -13.29
N PHE A 717 -8.01 -1.05 -12.13
CA PHE A 717 -7.65 -0.34 -10.90
C PHE A 717 -7.86 -1.26 -9.71
N GLY A 718 -6.98 -1.12 -8.70
CA GLY A 718 -6.96 -1.97 -7.51
C GLY A 718 -5.54 -2.47 -7.24
N GLU A 719 -5.42 -3.74 -6.95
CA GLU A 719 -4.12 -4.35 -6.66
C GLU A 719 -3.17 -4.34 -7.87
N PRO A 720 -1.85 -4.24 -7.66
CA PRO A 720 -0.86 -4.19 -8.74
C PRO A 720 -0.92 -5.39 -9.70
N SER A 721 -1.33 -6.56 -9.22
CA SER A 721 -1.47 -7.79 -10.00
C SER A 721 -2.57 -7.69 -11.05
N THR A 722 -3.74 -7.16 -10.68
CA THR A 722 -4.91 -6.98 -11.57
C THR A 722 -4.63 -5.94 -12.64
N THR A 723 -4.01 -4.82 -12.23
CA THR A 723 -3.61 -3.75 -13.15
C THR A 723 -2.56 -4.26 -14.15
N GLY A 724 -1.58 -5.03 -13.70
CA GLY A 724 -0.56 -5.65 -14.56
C GLY A 724 -1.16 -6.60 -15.59
N TYR A 725 -2.12 -7.43 -15.19
CA TYR A 725 -2.84 -8.34 -16.10
C TYR A 725 -3.61 -7.56 -17.17
N MET A 726 -4.37 -6.53 -16.80
CA MET A 726 -5.14 -5.71 -17.75
C MET A 726 -4.24 -4.96 -18.73
N VAL A 727 -3.12 -4.42 -18.27
CA VAL A 727 -2.14 -3.77 -19.15
C VAL A 727 -1.53 -4.77 -20.13
N ALA A 728 -1.18 -5.96 -19.68
CA ALA A 728 -0.67 -7.02 -20.56
C ALA A 728 -1.70 -7.42 -21.65
N LEU A 729 -2.98 -7.55 -21.29
CA LEU A 729 -4.08 -7.79 -22.23
C LEU A 729 -4.20 -6.67 -23.28
N VAL A 730 -4.17 -5.41 -22.83
CA VAL A 730 -4.28 -4.26 -23.73
C VAL A 730 -3.10 -4.18 -24.69
N LEU A 731 -1.87 -4.44 -24.21
CA LEU A 731 -0.69 -4.49 -25.07
C LEU A 731 -0.77 -5.62 -26.09
N LEU A 732 -1.21 -6.81 -25.67
CA LEU A 732 -1.39 -7.96 -26.56
C LEU A 732 -2.42 -7.66 -27.65
N ASN A 733 -3.57 -7.13 -27.27
CA ASN A 733 -4.63 -6.76 -28.20
C ASN A 733 -4.20 -5.63 -29.14
N SER A 734 -3.46 -4.64 -28.65
CA SER A 734 -2.89 -3.58 -29.47
C SER A 734 -1.92 -4.12 -30.52
N LEU A 735 -1.11 -5.12 -30.15
CA LEU A 735 -0.22 -5.82 -31.09
C LEU A 735 -1.03 -6.56 -32.16
N CYS A 736 -2.10 -7.26 -31.77
CA CYS A 736 -3.01 -7.94 -32.71
C CYS A 736 -3.64 -6.93 -33.70
N PHE A 737 -4.13 -5.78 -33.22
CA PHE A 737 -4.67 -4.73 -34.08
C PHE A 737 -3.63 -4.11 -35.01
N LEU A 738 -2.40 -3.94 -34.56
CA LEU A 738 -1.29 -3.49 -35.42
C LEU A 738 -1.01 -4.49 -36.53
N VAL A 739 -0.96 -5.80 -36.22
CA VAL A 739 -0.78 -6.87 -37.21
C VAL A 739 -1.93 -6.88 -38.22
N MET A 740 -3.17 -6.77 -37.76
CA MET A 740 -4.37 -6.69 -38.63
C MET A 740 -4.28 -5.46 -39.54
N THR A 741 -3.92 -4.31 -39.02
CA THR A 741 -3.80 -3.07 -39.82
C THR A 741 -2.74 -3.20 -40.91
N ILE A 742 -1.57 -3.76 -40.57
CA ILE A 742 -0.49 -4.01 -41.56
C ILE A 742 -0.93 -5.00 -42.62
N ALA A 743 -1.59 -6.12 -42.24
CA ALA A 743 -2.09 -7.10 -43.16
C ALA A 743 -3.11 -6.49 -44.12
N TYR A 744 -4.04 -5.69 -43.61
CA TYR A 744 -5.05 -5.00 -44.39
C TYR A 744 -4.47 -3.93 -45.33
N THR A 745 -3.53 -3.09 -44.85
CA THR A 745 -2.86 -2.06 -45.67
C THR A 745 -2.14 -2.72 -46.84
N LYS A 746 -1.46 -3.84 -46.64
CA LYS A 746 -0.85 -4.63 -47.72
C LYS A 746 -1.89 -5.16 -48.72
N LEU A 747 -3.01 -5.65 -48.22
CA LEU A 747 -4.12 -6.13 -49.06
C LEU A 747 -4.74 -5.00 -49.88
N TYR A 748 -4.96 -3.83 -49.27
CA TYR A 748 -5.47 -2.65 -49.95
C TYR A 748 -4.54 -2.17 -51.06
N CYS A 749 -3.25 -2.07 -50.80
CA CYS A 749 -2.23 -1.68 -51.79
C CYS A 749 -2.14 -2.69 -52.96
N SER A 750 -2.41 -3.99 -52.71
CA SER A 750 -2.46 -5.00 -53.80
C SER A 750 -3.70 -4.83 -54.65
N LEU A 751 -4.82 -4.43 -54.07
CA LEU A 751 -6.07 -4.13 -54.82
C LEU A 751 -5.93 -2.90 -55.74
N GLU A 752 -5.26 -1.85 -55.29
CA GLU A 752 -5.05 -0.61 -56.01
C GLU A 752 -4.11 -0.80 -57.22
N ARG A 753 -3.22 -1.80 -57.18
CA ARG A 753 -2.31 -2.15 -58.27
C ARG A 753 -2.96 -3.00 -59.38
N GLY A 754 -4.23 -3.31 -59.28
CA GLY A 754 -4.98 -4.03 -60.34
C GLY A 754 -4.71 -5.56 -60.43
N ASP A 755 -4.11 -6.14 -59.39
CA ASP A 755 -3.76 -7.56 -59.34
C ASP A 755 -4.99 -8.50 -59.11
N LEU A 756 -6.20 -7.93 -58.91
CA LEU A 756 -7.44 -8.69 -58.68
C LEU A 756 -8.55 -8.26 -59.64
N GLU A 757 -8.81 -9.12 -60.58
CA GLU A 757 -9.85 -8.91 -61.62
C GLU A 757 -11.31 -9.24 -61.17
N ASN A 758 -11.55 -9.73 -59.94
CA ASN A 758 -12.83 -10.19 -59.49
C ASN A 758 -13.58 -9.24 -58.54
N ILE A 759 -14.75 -8.75 -58.95
CA ILE A 759 -15.69 -7.89 -58.19
C ILE A 759 -16.05 -8.49 -56.81
N TRP A 760 -16.06 -9.79 -56.66
CA TRP A 760 -16.40 -10.54 -55.45
C TRP A 760 -15.32 -10.37 -54.34
N ASP A 761 -14.06 -10.36 -54.71
CA ASP A 761 -12.97 -10.16 -53.76
C ASP A 761 -12.94 -8.73 -53.20
N CYS A 762 -13.34 -7.74 -54.01
CA CYS A 762 -13.45 -6.34 -53.58
C CYS A 762 -14.53 -6.15 -52.49
N SER A 763 -15.68 -6.80 -52.61
CA SER A 763 -16.77 -6.73 -51.62
C SER A 763 -16.36 -7.36 -50.27
N MET A 764 -15.70 -8.51 -50.32
CA MET A 764 -15.20 -9.19 -49.12
C MET A 764 -14.11 -8.37 -48.40
N VAL A 765 -13.20 -7.74 -49.15
CA VAL A 765 -12.16 -6.89 -48.59
C VAL A 765 -12.75 -5.65 -47.91
N LYS A 766 -13.76 -5.01 -48.54
CA LYS A 766 -14.50 -3.88 -47.94
C LYS A 766 -15.17 -4.30 -46.63
N HIS A 767 -15.77 -5.48 -46.59
CA HIS A 767 -16.40 -6.02 -45.38
C HIS A 767 -15.39 -6.25 -44.23
N ILE A 768 -14.27 -6.90 -44.55
CA ILE A 768 -13.20 -7.12 -43.56
C ILE A 768 -12.61 -5.79 -43.07
N ALA A 769 -12.41 -4.79 -43.94
CA ALA A 769 -11.99 -3.45 -43.60
C ALA A 769 -12.94 -2.81 -42.60
N LEU A 770 -14.23 -2.89 -42.87
CA LEU A 770 -15.24 -2.31 -42.00
C LEU A 770 -15.24 -2.98 -40.62
N LEU A 771 -15.12 -4.31 -40.57
CA LEU A 771 -14.98 -5.06 -39.32
C LEU A 771 -13.74 -4.63 -38.53
N LEU A 772 -12.57 -4.53 -39.15
CA LEU A 772 -11.34 -4.12 -38.52
C LEU A 772 -11.41 -2.69 -37.97
N PHE A 773 -11.92 -1.77 -38.80
CA PHE A 773 -12.06 -0.36 -38.42
C PHE A 773 -13.02 -0.19 -37.23
N THR A 774 -14.16 -0.85 -37.26
CA THR A 774 -15.16 -0.82 -36.19
C THR A 774 -14.58 -1.40 -34.89
N ASN A 775 -13.90 -2.56 -34.94
CA ASN A 775 -13.29 -3.16 -33.75
C ASN A 775 -12.16 -2.28 -33.17
N CYS A 776 -11.34 -1.66 -34.05
CA CYS A 776 -10.26 -0.77 -33.61
C CYS A 776 -10.81 0.46 -32.87
N ILE A 777 -11.83 1.12 -33.42
CA ILE A 777 -12.47 2.27 -32.77
C ILE A 777 -13.08 1.89 -31.42
N LEU A 778 -13.76 0.77 -31.33
CA LEU A 778 -14.40 0.31 -30.11
C LEU A 778 -13.39 -0.14 -29.03
N TYR A 779 -12.20 -0.55 -29.45
CA TYR A 779 -11.13 -0.93 -28.54
C TYR A 779 -10.37 0.27 -27.94
N CYS A 780 -10.28 1.40 -28.66
CA CYS A 780 -9.59 2.60 -28.20
C CYS A 780 -10.04 3.09 -26.81
N PRO A 781 -11.34 3.18 -26.47
CA PRO A 781 -11.77 3.59 -25.15
C PRO A 781 -11.31 2.65 -24.03
N VAL A 782 -11.30 1.34 -24.28
CA VAL A 782 -10.84 0.33 -23.31
C VAL A 782 -9.33 0.46 -23.08
N ALA A 783 -8.57 0.64 -24.15
CA ALA A 783 -7.13 0.87 -24.08
C ALA A 783 -6.82 2.18 -23.34
N PHE A 784 -7.52 3.25 -23.66
CA PHE A 784 -7.36 4.54 -22.99
C PHE A 784 -7.62 4.44 -21.47
N LEU A 785 -8.68 3.73 -21.06
CA LEU A 785 -8.97 3.48 -19.65
C LEU A 785 -7.84 2.76 -18.93
N SER A 786 -7.31 1.71 -19.53
CA SER A 786 -6.24 0.92 -18.92
C SER A 786 -4.94 1.73 -18.77
N PHE A 787 -4.57 2.52 -19.77
CA PHE A 787 -3.41 3.40 -19.69
C PHE A 787 -3.62 4.59 -18.77
N SER A 788 -4.83 5.17 -18.72
CA SER A 788 -5.13 6.27 -17.79
C SER A 788 -5.08 5.82 -16.33
N SER A 789 -5.51 4.60 -16.05
CA SER A 789 -5.37 3.99 -14.73
C SER A 789 -3.91 3.81 -14.32
N LEU A 790 -3.06 3.34 -15.24
CA LEU A 790 -1.62 3.17 -15.01
C LEU A 790 -0.93 4.51 -14.71
N LEU A 791 -1.38 5.59 -15.36
CA LEU A 791 -0.83 6.93 -15.18
C LEU A 791 -1.49 7.71 -14.04
N ASN A 792 -2.40 7.08 -13.26
CA ASN A 792 -3.17 7.71 -12.17
C ASN A 792 -3.94 8.99 -12.61
N LEU A 793 -4.41 9.01 -13.86
CA LEU A 793 -5.22 10.10 -14.38
C LEU A 793 -6.67 9.91 -13.95
N THR A 794 -7.13 10.66 -12.95
CA THR A 794 -8.46 10.50 -12.30
C THR A 794 -9.61 11.25 -12.99
N PHE A 795 -9.51 11.59 -14.28
CA PHE A 795 -10.46 12.47 -14.96
C PHE A 795 -11.76 11.80 -15.45
N ILE A 796 -11.90 10.48 -15.32
CA ILE A 796 -13.03 9.76 -15.90
C ILE A 796 -14.01 9.36 -14.82
N SER A 797 -15.30 9.71 -15.00
CA SER A 797 -16.32 9.28 -14.04
C SER A 797 -16.45 7.75 -14.06
N PRO A 798 -16.68 7.14 -12.90
CA PRO A 798 -16.82 5.69 -12.76
C PRO A 798 -17.97 5.09 -13.55
N GLU A 799 -19.03 5.85 -13.80
CA GLU A 799 -20.17 5.43 -14.62
C GLU A 799 -19.77 5.29 -16.10
N VAL A 800 -18.93 6.21 -16.60
CA VAL A 800 -18.37 6.11 -17.96
C VAL A 800 -17.48 4.87 -18.08
N ILE A 801 -16.70 4.57 -17.05
CA ILE A 801 -15.87 3.35 -17.02
C ILE A 801 -16.75 2.10 -17.09
N LYS A 802 -17.82 2.00 -16.29
CA LYS A 802 -18.79 0.91 -16.36
C LYS A 802 -19.42 0.79 -17.75
N PHE A 803 -19.83 1.92 -18.33
CA PHE A 803 -20.41 1.94 -19.67
C PHE A 803 -19.42 1.42 -20.71
N ILE A 804 -18.16 1.84 -20.63
CA ILE A 804 -17.11 1.37 -21.54
C ILE A 804 -16.89 -0.15 -21.37
N LEU A 805 -16.79 -0.65 -20.15
CA LEU A 805 -16.52 -2.07 -19.88
C LEU A 805 -17.70 -2.98 -20.22
N LEU A 806 -18.93 -2.57 -19.91
CA LEU A 806 -20.13 -3.42 -20.05
C LEU A 806 -20.86 -3.26 -21.37
N VAL A 807 -20.72 -2.11 -22.04
CA VAL A 807 -21.42 -1.82 -23.30
C VAL A 807 -20.44 -1.73 -24.47
N ILE A 808 -19.42 -0.86 -24.40
CA ILE A 808 -18.50 -0.66 -25.53
C ILE A 808 -17.60 -1.88 -25.73
N GLY A 809 -17.06 -2.47 -24.65
CA GLY A 809 -16.21 -3.66 -24.74
C GLY A 809 -16.87 -4.85 -25.44
N PRO A 810 -18.06 -5.28 -25.04
CA PRO A 810 -18.78 -6.37 -25.67
C PRO A 810 -19.48 -6.00 -27.01
N LEU A 811 -19.57 -4.72 -27.39
CA LEU A 811 -20.28 -4.26 -28.59
C LEU A 811 -19.80 -4.93 -29.90
N PRO A 812 -18.49 -5.23 -30.10
CA PRO A 812 -18.02 -5.99 -31.25
C PRO A 812 -18.74 -7.33 -31.42
N ALA A 813 -19.10 -8.00 -30.33
CA ALA A 813 -19.77 -9.29 -30.39
C ALA A 813 -21.15 -9.24 -31.07
N CYS A 814 -21.84 -8.11 -31.05
CA CYS A 814 -23.10 -7.94 -31.79
C CYS A 814 -22.92 -7.20 -33.13
N LEU A 815 -21.96 -6.29 -33.24
CA LEU A 815 -21.71 -5.57 -34.49
C LEU A 815 -21.11 -6.46 -35.59
N ASN A 816 -20.16 -7.31 -35.25
CA ASN A 816 -19.54 -8.21 -36.22
C ASN A 816 -20.55 -9.09 -36.98
N PRO A 817 -21.46 -9.85 -36.32
CA PRO A 817 -22.45 -10.61 -37.02
C PRO A 817 -23.49 -9.74 -37.78
N LEU A 818 -23.81 -8.56 -37.21
CA LEU A 818 -24.73 -7.62 -37.86
C LEU A 818 -24.15 -7.07 -39.17
N LEU A 819 -22.88 -6.68 -39.17
CA LEU A 819 -22.18 -6.24 -40.38
C LEU A 819 -22.07 -7.37 -41.40
N TYR A 820 -21.88 -8.62 -40.99
CA TYR A 820 -21.90 -9.79 -41.86
C TYR A 820 -23.26 -9.98 -42.51
N ILE A 821 -24.33 -9.91 -41.71
CA ILE A 821 -25.73 -10.07 -42.21
C ILE A 821 -26.07 -8.97 -43.22
N LEU A 822 -25.71 -7.72 -42.96
CA LEU A 822 -26.09 -6.58 -43.77
C LEU A 822 -25.26 -6.43 -45.06
N PHE A 823 -23.97 -6.68 -44.99
CA PHE A 823 -23.04 -6.32 -46.07
C PHE A 823 -22.45 -7.51 -46.82
N ASN A 824 -22.71 -8.77 -46.38
CA ASN A 824 -22.22 -9.94 -47.10
C ASN A 824 -23.26 -10.45 -48.12
N PRO A 825 -22.95 -10.42 -49.41
CA PRO A 825 -23.88 -10.89 -50.45
C PRO A 825 -24.21 -12.39 -50.35
N HIS A 826 -23.24 -13.21 -49.91
CA HIS A 826 -23.45 -14.67 -49.76
C HIS A 826 -24.38 -15.03 -48.59
N PHE A 827 -24.58 -14.13 -47.62
CA PHE A 827 -25.51 -14.39 -46.52
C PHE A 827 -26.96 -14.57 -47.00
N LYS A 828 -27.39 -13.77 -48.01
CA LYS A 828 -28.75 -13.87 -48.58
C LYS A 828 -28.97 -15.19 -49.31
N GLU A 829 -27.92 -15.67 -50.00
CA GLU A 829 -27.95 -16.97 -50.73
C GLU A 829 -27.97 -18.14 -49.73
N ASP A 830 -27.10 -18.09 -48.72
CA ASP A 830 -27.02 -19.10 -47.67
C ASP A 830 -28.33 -19.15 -46.82
N LEU A 831 -28.95 -18.00 -46.56
CA LEU A 831 -30.25 -17.91 -45.87
C LEU A 831 -31.39 -18.48 -46.70
N GLY A 832 -31.42 -18.23 -48.02
CA GLY A 832 -32.36 -18.78 -48.95
C GLY A 832 -32.30 -20.32 -49.04
N SER A 833 -31.09 -20.88 -48.99
CA SER A 833 -30.88 -22.32 -48.95
C SER A 833 -31.39 -22.96 -47.66
N LEU A 834 -31.20 -22.29 -46.52
CA LEU A 834 -31.70 -22.73 -45.23
C LEU A 834 -33.26 -22.76 -45.19
N GLY A 835 -33.91 -21.75 -45.77
CA GLY A 835 -35.36 -21.68 -45.89
C GLY A 835 -35.95 -22.82 -46.72
N LYS A 836 -35.26 -23.18 -47.78
CA LYS A 836 -35.65 -24.35 -48.63
C LYS A 836 -35.51 -25.68 -47.89
N GLN A 837 -34.44 -25.85 -47.08
CA GLN A 837 -34.25 -27.03 -46.21
C GLN A 837 -35.30 -27.11 -45.10
N ALA A 838 -35.59 -26.00 -44.43
CA ALA A 838 -36.63 -25.97 -43.40
C ALA A 838 -38.02 -26.32 -43.97
N HIS A 839 -38.36 -25.86 -45.18
CA HIS A 839 -39.60 -26.20 -45.89
C HIS A 839 -39.65 -27.68 -46.28
N PHE A 840 -38.51 -28.30 -46.56
CA PHE A 840 -38.43 -29.72 -46.82
C PHE A 840 -38.70 -30.57 -45.57
N TRP A 841 -38.20 -30.18 -44.40
CA TRP A 841 -38.47 -30.88 -43.15
C TRP A 841 -39.92 -30.74 -42.66
N THR A 842 -40.59 -29.62 -42.87
CA THR A 842 -42.02 -29.43 -42.53
C THR A 842 -42.93 -30.19 -43.46
N ARG A 843 -42.48 -30.54 -44.67
CA ARG A 843 -43.26 -31.31 -45.62
C ARG A 843 -43.13 -32.84 -45.50
N SER A 844 -42.10 -33.27 -44.67
CA SER A 844 -41.84 -34.70 -44.44
C SER A 844 -42.64 -35.33 -43.30
N THR A 845 -43.54 -34.60 -42.66
CA THR A 845 -44.38 -35.14 -41.55
C THR A 845 -45.81 -35.49 -41.90
N HIS A 846 -46.19 -35.54 -43.21
CA HIS A 846 -47.47 -36.13 -43.62
C HIS A 846 -47.25 -37.28 -44.59
N PRO A 847 -47.55 -38.54 -44.24
CA PRO A 847 -47.58 -39.65 -45.20
C PRO A 847 -48.93 -39.67 -45.92
N SER A 848 -48.95 -39.29 -47.17
CA SER A 848 -50.06 -39.72 -48.04
C SER A 848 -49.53 -40.39 -49.31
N LEU A 849 -49.89 -41.63 -49.40
CA LEU A 849 -49.74 -42.48 -50.58
C LEU A 849 -50.21 -41.74 -51.84
N MET A 850 -49.47 -41.77 -52.97
CA MET A 850 -49.85 -42.34 -54.23
C MET A 850 -48.85 -42.12 -55.38
N SER A 851 -48.54 -43.24 -55.97
CA SER A 851 -48.37 -43.47 -57.37
C SER A 851 -47.20 -42.90 -58.16
N ILE A 852 -46.40 -43.85 -58.56
CA ILE A 852 -45.35 -43.92 -59.57
C ILE A 852 -45.73 -43.25 -60.87
N ASN A 853 -44.88 -42.34 -61.40
CA ASN A 853 -44.49 -42.30 -62.81
C ASN A 853 -43.06 -41.85 -62.91
N SER A 854 -42.24 -42.79 -63.32
CA SER A 854 -40.88 -42.57 -63.85
C SER A 854 -40.93 -41.75 -65.09
N ASP A 855 -40.22 -40.66 -65.13
CA ASP A 855 -39.60 -39.98 -66.24
C ASP A 855 -39.57 -38.47 -65.92
N ASP A 856 -38.60 -38.01 -65.23
CA ASP A 856 -38.09 -36.62 -65.19
C ASP A 856 -37.09 -36.37 -64.01
N VAL A 857 -36.21 -37.30 -63.85
CA VAL A 857 -35.15 -37.17 -62.74
C VAL A 857 -33.73 -37.02 -63.29
N GLU A 858 -33.60 -36.39 -64.46
CA GLU A 858 -32.19 -36.22 -64.93
C GLU A 858 -31.95 -34.84 -65.58
N LYS A 859 -32.31 -33.76 -64.91
CA LYS A 859 -31.85 -32.40 -65.36
C LYS A 859 -31.84 -31.30 -64.31
N GLN A 860 -31.70 -31.59 -63.02
CA GLN A 860 -31.63 -30.50 -62.02
C GLN A 860 -30.54 -30.64 -60.95
N SER A 861 -29.54 -31.48 -61.13
CA SER A 861 -28.50 -31.71 -60.14
C SER A 861 -27.12 -31.08 -60.51
N CYS A 862 -27.01 -30.37 -61.62
CA CYS A 862 -25.67 -29.89 -62.03
C CYS A 862 -25.35 -28.41 -61.88
N ASP A 863 -26.31 -27.57 -61.54
CA ASP A 863 -26.03 -26.09 -61.53
C ASP A 863 -25.58 -25.47 -60.29
N SER A 864 -25.65 -26.14 -59.14
CA SER A 864 -25.15 -25.51 -57.84
C SER A 864 -23.73 -25.90 -57.47
N THR A 865 -23.12 -26.85 -58.16
CA THR A 865 -21.74 -27.27 -57.93
C THR A 865 -20.73 -26.65 -58.88
N GLN A 866 -21.14 -26.10 -59.99
CA GLN A 866 -20.27 -25.49 -61.00
C GLN A 866 -19.79 -24.06 -60.58
N ALA A 867 -20.54 -23.34 -59.79
CA ALA A 867 -20.13 -22.01 -59.34
C ALA A 867 -18.95 -22.00 -58.35
N LEU A 868 -18.62 -23.13 -57.74
CA LEU A 868 -17.51 -23.23 -56.77
C LEU A 868 -16.24 -23.87 -57.36
N VAL A 869 -16.34 -24.48 -58.58
CA VAL A 869 -15.21 -25.20 -59.19
C VAL A 869 -14.48 -24.35 -60.27
N THR A 870 -15.04 -23.22 -60.67
CA THR A 870 -14.44 -22.36 -61.73
C THR A 870 -13.30 -21.48 -61.24
N PHE A 871 -12.88 -21.62 -59.98
CA PHE A 871 -11.71 -20.87 -59.47
C PHE A 871 -10.37 -21.61 -59.60
N THR A 872 -10.30 -22.80 -60.21
CA THR A 872 -9.06 -23.60 -60.25
C THR A 872 -8.66 -24.26 -61.56
N SER A 873 -9.16 -23.80 -62.70
CA SER A 873 -8.59 -24.35 -63.95
C SER A 873 -8.90 -23.44 -65.15
N ALA A 874 -8.03 -22.52 -65.38
CA ALA A 874 -7.85 -21.94 -66.71
C ALA A 874 -6.35 -21.80 -66.98
N SER A 875 -5.78 -22.87 -67.52
CA SER A 875 -4.60 -22.82 -68.35
C SER A 875 -4.66 -24.01 -69.31
N ILE A 876 -4.32 -23.74 -70.55
CA ILE A 876 -4.01 -24.59 -71.73
C ILE A 876 -5.11 -24.53 -72.83
N ALA A 877 -4.93 -23.70 -73.76
CA ALA A 877 -4.12 -23.71 -75.02
C ALA A 877 -4.86 -24.13 -76.32
N TYR A 878 -4.57 -23.29 -77.31
CA TYR A 878 -4.62 -23.53 -78.80
C TYR A 878 -5.95 -23.72 -79.44
N ASP A 879 -6.38 -23.08 -80.58
CA ASP A 879 -5.82 -22.60 -81.78
C ASP A 879 -6.78 -21.68 -82.54
N LEU A 880 -6.24 -20.76 -83.34
CA LEU A 880 -6.88 -19.96 -84.40
C LEU A 880 -7.40 -20.84 -85.51
N PRO A 881 -8.26 -20.38 -86.52
CA PRO A 881 -8.25 -19.09 -87.18
C PRO A 881 -9.58 -18.45 -87.61
N SER A 882 -9.46 -17.14 -87.82
CA SER A 882 -9.99 -16.30 -88.90
C SER A 882 -11.45 -16.09 -89.20
N ASN A 883 -11.78 -14.83 -89.24
CA ASN A 883 -12.57 -14.07 -90.23
C ASN A 883 -13.96 -13.56 -89.87
N SER A 884 -13.91 -12.27 -89.71
CA SER A 884 -14.85 -11.28 -90.34
C SER A 884 -16.02 -10.73 -89.54
N SER A 885 -15.94 -9.40 -89.52
CA SER A 885 -17.05 -8.42 -89.43
C SER A 885 -17.67 -8.06 -88.06
N SER A 886 -17.31 -6.85 -87.67
CA SER A 886 -17.97 -5.94 -86.73
C SER A 886 -19.51 -5.76 -87.02
N PRO A 887 -20.33 -5.23 -86.07
CA PRO A 887 -19.98 -4.02 -85.29
C PRO A 887 -20.44 -3.96 -83.79
N SER A 888 -19.74 -3.11 -83.10
CA SER A 888 -20.20 -2.25 -82.01
C SER A 888 -21.15 -2.78 -80.90
N ALA A 889 -20.58 -3.04 -79.75
CA ALA A 889 -21.26 -2.78 -78.45
C ALA A 889 -20.16 -2.48 -77.39
N TYR A 890 -20.29 -1.36 -76.78
CA TYR A 890 -19.40 -0.80 -75.75
C TYR A 890 -19.20 -1.70 -74.56
N PRO A 891 -17.98 -1.87 -74.02
CA PRO A 891 -17.77 -2.47 -72.70
C PRO A 891 -17.96 -1.35 -71.70
N VAL A 892 -18.91 -1.49 -70.78
CA VAL A 892 -19.03 -0.71 -69.59
C VAL A 892 -17.97 -1.27 -68.65
N THR A 893 -16.82 -0.60 -68.64
CA THR A 893 -15.84 -0.74 -67.51
C THR A 893 -16.37 0.06 -66.32
N GLU A 894 -17.05 -0.61 -65.37
CA GLU A 894 -17.22 -0.09 -64.05
C GLU A 894 -15.90 -0.15 -63.34
N SER A 895 -15.11 0.93 -63.44
CA SER A 895 -14.00 1.17 -62.56
C SER A 895 -14.54 1.33 -61.12
N CYS A 896 -14.01 0.55 -60.20
CA CYS A 896 -14.21 0.76 -58.77
C CYS A 896 -13.68 2.17 -58.37
N HIS A 897 -14.52 3.20 -58.52
CA HIS A 897 -14.25 4.48 -57.85
C HIS A 897 -14.55 4.36 -56.36
N LEU A 898 -13.51 4.12 -55.58
CA LEU A 898 -13.51 4.41 -54.15
C LEU A 898 -13.61 5.96 -54.01
N SER A 899 -14.79 6.44 -53.61
CA SER A 899 -14.88 7.80 -53.09
C SER A 899 -13.87 7.92 -51.92
N SER A 900 -12.94 8.85 -52.07
CA SER A 900 -11.92 9.17 -51.10
C SER A 900 -12.54 9.55 -49.75
N VAL A 901 -12.50 8.62 -48.79
CA VAL A 901 -12.54 8.97 -47.40
C VAL A 901 -11.10 9.31 -47.06
N ALA A 902 -10.83 10.59 -46.87
CA ALA A 902 -9.54 11.08 -46.45
C ALA A 902 -9.20 10.52 -45.07
N PHE A 903 -8.30 9.54 -45.03
CA PHE A 903 -7.63 9.16 -43.80
C PHE A 903 -6.57 10.25 -43.50
N VAL A 904 -6.80 10.98 -42.43
CA VAL A 904 -5.75 11.77 -41.77
C VAL A 904 -4.92 10.78 -40.93
N PRO A 905 -3.63 10.63 -41.20
CA PRO A 905 -2.81 9.79 -40.30
C PRO A 905 -2.65 10.55 -38.97
N CYS A 906 -3.20 10.01 -37.91
CA CYS A 906 -2.80 10.41 -36.57
C CYS A 906 -1.39 9.84 -36.31
N LEU A 907 -0.43 10.74 -36.15
CA LEU A 907 0.88 10.48 -35.57
C LEU A 907 0.77 10.08 -34.08
#